data_d85343e86c32068130888bd2feca82e4
#
_entry.id   d85343e86c32068130888bd2feca82e4
#
_cell.length_a   1.000
_cell.length_b   1.000
_cell.length_c   1.000
_cell.angle_alpha   90.00
_cell.angle_beta   90.00
_cell.angle_gamma   90.00
#
_symmetry.space_group_name_H-M   'P 1'
#
loop_
_entity.id
_entity.type
_entity.pdbx_description
1 polymer ?
#
loop_
_entity_poly.entity_id
_entity_poly.type
_entity_poly.pdbx_seq_one_letter_code
_entity_poly.pdbx_strand_id
1 'polypeptide(L)'
;MPFFLKNHWTKTANSLRSIGMPGTNYPLAKKLARVQTALVIGLVLRAGLVAAQNLVTNPGFETGNTSGWFAFGSPTLAAEASQVHSGSYACLVTNRTATWNGIAQSFVGVLQPGQNYDVSAWVKLVSGGNQTMQLTMQKTDGSGTSYAAIASGSVSSSGWTALSGQYTYTPSGSVTALNFYAEMPSSSNTSYYIDDVSFSPATIVTNSSITGVSAVDWDSLHQRIDGFGASSAWNGSWTVAQADLLFSTNNNITYQSSTYNGVGLSLLRNHIAFANTTSASDTPTTVETGIMQMAQARGARVWSAPWTPAAGFKSLNDIYDTNSATAGGINGGSYLGSGNNATNQAYASQLANYVARMKNNYGVNLYALSLQNEPDANVTSYEACQWTGAQFHDFITNLYAALAAQGVGSTKIMLAESQNWTDPRNLAGPTLSDPSVLAQVGIIANHDYVANNSVGDQSVPAAIATGGKAMWETEVALLSGSDSSIANGVYWARRIHQYLTQAQANAYHYWWLVASDNGGLIVNSAPAKRLFAFGQYSRFVRPNFYRVNATSSQPSTLISAYKATNSTAFALVVVNTNAATEVIQTFNLTNFTSSSVTPWITSASLSLAPQAPVNVTNFSFTYDVPAMSIVTFVGQANTPPKIGPVANQTVNPGATLLVTNTASDSDLPPQALTFAAANMVPANSTINASNGVFSWRPLVSQAGTTNLIQIKVTDSGQPNLSATNSFNVMVNPVSQPVLSSIAVSGGQINLLVNGPSGPDYTLLTSTNLVAWQPTLTLTSPVPPLVLVDTNFPIGIARFYRIQLGP
;
A
#
# COMPACT_ATOMS: atom_id res chain seq x y z
N MET A 1 -46.58 -4.35 13.31
CA MET A 1 -47.27 -3.04 13.31
C MET A 1 -47.17 -2.43 11.90
N PRO A 2 -48.20 -2.51 11.09
CA PRO A 2 -48.17 -1.89 9.75
C PRO A 2 -49.26 -0.84 9.66
N PHE A 3 -49.01 0.38 10.17
CA PHE A 3 -50.04 1.45 10.08
C PHE A 3 -49.48 2.88 9.98
N PHE A 4 -48.24 3.10 9.56
CA PHE A 4 -47.67 4.46 9.50
C PHE A 4 -47.02 4.87 8.17
N LEU A 5 -47.23 4.18 7.06
CA LEU A 5 -46.62 4.50 5.78
C LEU A 5 -47.62 4.88 4.66
N LYS A 6 -48.88 5.22 4.96
CA LYS A 6 -49.87 5.55 3.93
C LYS A 6 -50.21 7.05 3.78
N ASN A 7 -49.70 7.93 4.61
CA ASN A 7 -50.16 9.34 4.65
C ASN A 7 -49.13 10.39 4.18
N HIS A 8 -47.96 10.00 3.66
CA HIS A 8 -46.98 11.00 3.21
C HIS A 8 -46.82 11.13 1.67
N TRP A 9 -47.42 10.25 0.89
CA TRP A 9 -47.31 10.29 -0.56
C TRP A 9 -48.44 11.01 -1.31
N THR A 10 -49.53 11.38 -0.64
CA THR A 10 -50.67 12.10 -1.25
C THR A 10 -50.54 13.63 -1.24
N LYS A 11 -49.59 14.20 -0.48
CA LYS A 11 -49.37 15.66 -0.43
C LYS A 11 -48.39 16.20 -1.46
N THR A 12 -47.52 15.37 -2.04
CA THR A 12 -46.52 15.80 -3.05
C THR A 12 -47.10 15.77 -4.47
N ALA A 13 -48.14 15.03 -4.74
CA ALA A 13 -48.75 14.95 -6.08
C ALA A 13 -49.72 16.13 -6.40
N ASN A 14 -50.18 16.87 -5.36
CA ASN A 14 -51.09 17.99 -5.56
C ASN A 14 -50.44 19.38 -5.67
N SER A 15 -49.13 19.49 -5.47
CA SER A 15 -48.41 20.77 -5.61
C SER A 15 -47.90 21.05 -7.02
N LEU A 16 -47.98 20.08 -7.94
CA LEU A 16 -47.55 20.22 -9.32
C LEU A 16 -48.67 20.50 -10.32
N ARG A 17 -49.90 20.72 -9.87
CA ARG A 17 -51.07 21.06 -10.77
C ARG A 17 -51.38 22.56 -10.88
N SER A 18 -50.57 23.45 -10.26
CA SER A 18 -50.86 24.89 -10.31
C SER A 18 -49.94 25.71 -11.23
N ILE A 19 -49.10 25.08 -12.04
CA ILE A 19 -48.33 25.81 -13.07
C ILE A 19 -48.79 25.25 -14.41
N GLY A 20 -49.65 26.00 -15.09
CA GLY A 20 -50.21 25.66 -16.42
C GLY A 20 -49.16 25.73 -17.51
N MET A 21 -48.84 24.57 -18.06
CA MET A 21 -48.17 24.46 -19.37
C MET A 21 -48.88 23.38 -20.22
N PRO A 22 -49.07 23.60 -21.52
CA PRO A 22 -49.86 22.71 -22.40
C PRO A 22 -49.11 21.40 -22.66
N GLY A 23 -49.89 20.33 -22.78
CA GLY A 23 -49.40 18.96 -22.94
C GLY A 23 -48.60 18.75 -24.21
N THR A 24 -47.41 18.14 -24.05
CA THR A 24 -46.71 17.41 -25.13
C THR A 24 -46.44 16.00 -24.65
N ASN A 25 -46.94 15.03 -25.41
CA ASN A 25 -46.66 13.61 -25.26
C ASN A 25 -45.18 13.31 -25.53
N TYR A 26 -44.41 12.92 -24.53
CA TYR A 26 -43.06 12.36 -24.75
C TYR A 26 -43.01 10.87 -24.37
N PRO A 27 -42.59 9.98 -25.27
CA PRO A 27 -42.49 8.55 -25.01
C PRO A 27 -41.36 8.15 -24.08
N LEU A 28 -40.51 9.10 -23.61
CA LEU A 28 -39.31 8.81 -22.77
C LEU A 28 -39.65 8.49 -21.31
N ALA A 29 -40.74 9.03 -20.78
CA ALA A 29 -41.14 8.84 -19.38
C ALA A 29 -41.58 7.40 -19.04
N LYS A 30 -42.13 6.67 -20.03
CA LYS A 30 -42.55 5.27 -19.87
C LYS A 30 -41.39 4.26 -19.91
N LYS A 31 -40.23 4.62 -20.51
CA LYS A 31 -39.03 3.77 -20.50
C LYS A 31 -38.20 3.90 -19.22
N LEU A 32 -38.13 5.09 -18.64
CA LEU A 32 -37.42 5.28 -17.34
C LEU A 32 -38.14 4.62 -16.15
N ALA A 33 -39.51 4.65 -16.14
CA ALA A 33 -40.27 3.98 -15.09
C ALA A 33 -40.13 2.44 -15.13
N ARG A 34 -39.94 1.84 -16.29
CA ARG A 34 -39.69 0.37 -16.41
C ARG A 34 -38.28 -0.04 -16.04
N VAL A 35 -37.26 0.83 -16.22
CA VAL A 35 -35.88 0.55 -15.83
C VAL A 35 -35.69 0.69 -14.32
N GLN A 36 -36.34 1.66 -13.69
CA GLN A 36 -36.32 1.78 -12.22
C GLN A 36 -37.08 0.66 -11.50
N THR A 37 -38.17 0.15 -12.04
CA THR A 37 -38.92 -0.98 -11.45
C THR A 37 -38.13 -2.32 -11.62
N ALA A 38 -37.40 -2.49 -12.70
CA ALA A 38 -36.56 -3.67 -12.91
C ALA A 38 -35.30 -3.64 -12.03
N LEU A 39 -34.75 -2.44 -11.72
CA LEU A 39 -33.59 -2.28 -10.83
C LEU A 39 -33.97 -2.49 -9.34
N VAL A 40 -35.13 -2.04 -8.93
CA VAL A 40 -35.65 -2.24 -7.54
C VAL A 40 -36.06 -3.70 -7.30
N ILE A 41 -36.58 -4.40 -8.29
CA ILE A 41 -36.93 -5.83 -8.17
C ILE A 41 -35.67 -6.72 -8.23
N GLY A 42 -34.61 -6.28 -8.95
CA GLY A 42 -33.30 -6.96 -8.96
C GLY A 42 -32.51 -6.82 -7.65
N LEU A 43 -32.75 -5.78 -6.84
CA LEU A 43 -32.06 -5.57 -5.55
C LEU A 43 -32.79 -6.20 -4.37
N VAL A 44 -34.07 -6.53 -4.47
CA VAL A 44 -34.85 -7.15 -3.38
C VAL A 44 -34.76 -8.70 -3.40
N LEU A 45 -34.22 -9.32 -4.45
CA LEU A 45 -34.11 -10.78 -4.58
C LEU A 45 -32.74 -11.35 -4.17
N ARG A 46 -31.87 -10.57 -3.49
CA ARG A 46 -30.59 -11.04 -2.92
C ARG A 46 -30.49 -11.03 -1.39
N ALA A 47 -31.59 -10.84 -0.69
CA ALA A 47 -31.63 -10.99 0.79
C ALA A 47 -32.50 -12.19 1.18
N GLY A 48 -32.23 -13.34 0.59
CA GLY A 48 -32.62 -14.63 1.16
C GLY A 48 -31.39 -15.15 1.91
N LEU A 49 -31.42 -15.09 3.24
CA LEU A 49 -30.55 -15.87 4.09
C LEU A 49 -30.68 -17.35 3.69
N VAL A 50 -29.84 -17.83 2.79
CA VAL A 50 -29.55 -19.25 2.70
C VAL A 50 -28.73 -19.54 3.95
N ALA A 51 -29.35 -20.10 4.98
CA ALA A 51 -28.63 -20.65 6.11
C ALA A 51 -27.54 -21.57 5.54
N ALA A 52 -26.29 -21.39 5.97
CA ALA A 52 -25.18 -22.23 5.52
C ALA A 52 -25.55 -23.69 5.79
N GLN A 53 -25.52 -24.51 4.75
CA GLN A 53 -25.92 -25.91 4.86
C GLN A 53 -24.95 -26.63 5.79
N ASN A 54 -25.50 -27.29 6.84
CA ASN A 54 -24.69 -28.19 7.67
C ASN A 54 -24.19 -29.37 6.82
N LEU A 55 -22.87 -29.53 6.77
CA LEU A 55 -22.21 -30.59 5.98
C LEU A 55 -22.15 -31.93 6.69
N VAL A 56 -22.57 -32.00 7.97
CA VAL A 56 -22.60 -33.20 8.77
C VAL A 56 -23.74 -34.09 8.31
N THR A 57 -23.46 -35.36 8.06
CA THR A 57 -24.48 -36.38 7.82
C THR A 57 -25.02 -36.86 9.16
N ASN A 58 -26.34 -36.88 9.33
CA ASN A 58 -27.03 -37.29 10.55
C ASN A 58 -26.54 -36.51 11.81
N PRO A 59 -26.64 -35.18 11.82
CA PRO A 59 -26.02 -34.32 12.82
C PRO A 59 -26.60 -34.43 14.24
N GLY A 60 -27.88 -34.77 14.38
CA GLY A 60 -28.60 -34.97 15.66
C GLY A 60 -28.99 -36.43 15.89
N PHE A 61 -28.48 -37.38 15.07
CA PHE A 61 -28.76 -38.81 15.17
C PHE A 61 -30.25 -39.16 15.02
N GLU A 62 -31.09 -38.30 14.48
CA GLU A 62 -32.55 -38.39 14.35
C GLU A 62 -33.00 -39.55 13.42
N THR A 63 -32.11 -40.23 12.75
CA THR A 63 -32.37 -41.49 12.04
C THR A 63 -32.52 -42.69 12.96
N GLY A 64 -32.33 -42.50 14.28
CA GLY A 64 -32.32 -43.59 15.27
C GLY A 64 -31.13 -44.54 15.18
N ASN A 65 -30.07 -44.14 14.51
CA ASN A 65 -28.84 -44.92 14.35
C ASN A 65 -27.63 -43.98 14.16
N THR A 66 -26.43 -44.55 14.03
CA THR A 66 -25.17 -43.81 13.87
C THR A 66 -24.71 -43.77 12.39
N SER A 67 -25.63 -43.83 11.42
CA SER A 67 -25.29 -43.81 9.98
C SER A 67 -24.55 -42.51 9.62
N GLY A 68 -23.48 -42.63 8.81
CA GLY A 68 -22.58 -41.49 8.47
C GLY A 68 -21.44 -41.29 9.46
N TRP A 69 -21.51 -41.92 10.64
CA TRP A 69 -20.49 -41.81 11.68
C TRP A 69 -19.76 -43.13 11.89
N PHE A 70 -18.50 -43.09 12.30
CA PHE A 70 -17.70 -44.27 12.62
C PHE A 70 -16.91 -44.08 13.92
N ALA A 71 -16.48 -45.20 14.50
CA ALA A 71 -15.61 -45.18 15.68
C ALA A 71 -14.18 -44.78 15.28
N PHE A 72 -13.69 -43.68 15.80
CA PHE A 72 -12.28 -43.27 15.68
C PHE A 72 -11.49 -43.98 16.79
N GLY A 73 -10.71 -44.99 16.43
CA GLY A 73 -10.15 -45.96 17.36
C GLY A 73 -11.13 -47.10 17.65
N SER A 74 -11.34 -47.45 18.93
CA SER A 74 -12.10 -48.64 19.33
C SER A 74 -13.32 -48.38 20.24
N PRO A 75 -13.94 -47.18 20.26
CA PRO A 75 -15.13 -46.95 21.06
C PRO A 75 -16.35 -47.65 20.44
N THR A 76 -17.39 -47.87 21.26
CA THR A 76 -18.71 -48.30 20.82
C THR A 76 -19.62 -47.11 20.65
N LEU A 77 -20.32 -47.01 19.52
CA LEU A 77 -21.28 -45.97 19.19
C LEU A 77 -22.71 -46.54 19.20
N ALA A 78 -23.65 -45.89 19.87
CA ALA A 78 -25.05 -46.28 19.89
C ALA A 78 -25.95 -45.03 19.83
N ALA A 79 -27.04 -45.08 19.03
CA ALA A 79 -28.09 -44.06 19.14
C ALA A 79 -28.85 -44.30 20.47
N GLU A 80 -29.11 -43.22 21.19
CA GLU A 80 -29.70 -43.24 22.54
C GLU A 80 -30.83 -42.20 22.63
N ALA A 81 -32.00 -42.61 23.12
CA ALA A 81 -33.17 -41.75 23.22
C ALA A 81 -33.46 -41.22 24.64
N SER A 82 -32.73 -41.73 25.65
CA SER A 82 -32.97 -41.36 27.04
C SER A 82 -32.24 -40.07 27.47
N GLN A 83 -31.22 -39.67 26.72
CA GLN A 83 -30.41 -38.49 26.96
C GLN A 83 -30.14 -37.76 25.62
N VAL A 84 -30.96 -36.76 25.33
CA VAL A 84 -30.88 -35.95 24.09
C VAL A 84 -30.68 -34.48 24.44
N HIS A 85 -29.97 -33.73 23.60
CA HIS A 85 -29.93 -32.30 23.70
C HIS A 85 -31.12 -31.65 22.97
N SER A 86 -31.37 -32.11 21.74
CA SER A 86 -32.61 -31.79 21.01
C SER A 86 -33.15 -33.00 20.24
N GLY A 87 -34.32 -32.91 19.63
CA GLY A 87 -34.90 -34.01 18.87
C GLY A 87 -35.28 -35.23 19.68
N SER A 88 -35.01 -36.42 19.12
CA SER A 88 -35.41 -37.72 19.69
C SER A 88 -34.23 -38.63 20.01
N TYR A 89 -33.04 -38.37 19.46
CA TYR A 89 -31.85 -39.21 19.64
C TYR A 89 -30.61 -38.38 19.83
N ALA A 90 -29.60 -38.93 20.51
CA ALA A 90 -28.23 -38.52 20.58
C ALA A 90 -27.29 -39.71 20.37
N CYS A 91 -26.00 -39.53 20.19
CA CYS A 91 -25.06 -40.66 20.18
C CYS A 91 -24.40 -40.84 21.54
N LEU A 92 -24.49 -42.05 22.08
CA LEU A 92 -23.73 -42.53 23.25
C LEU A 92 -22.41 -43.13 22.76
N VAL A 93 -21.28 -42.66 23.29
CA VAL A 93 -19.92 -43.14 23.04
C VAL A 93 -19.39 -43.80 24.29
N THR A 94 -19.14 -45.12 24.20
CA THR A 94 -18.68 -45.96 25.33
C THR A 94 -17.46 -46.78 24.97
N ASN A 95 -16.96 -47.55 25.93
CA ASN A 95 -15.84 -48.51 25.73
C ASN A 95 -14.58 -47.86 25.13
N ARG A 96 -14.30 -46.61 25.50
CA ARG A 96 -13.09 -45.90 25.10
C ARG A 96 -11.90 -46.50 25.85
N THR A 97 -10.75 -46.63 25.17
CA THR A 97 -9.51 -47.22 25.71
C THR A 97 -8.31 -46.30 25.53
N ALA A 98 -8.47 -45.17 24.84
CA ALA A 98 -7.46 -44.16 24.67
C ALA A 98 -8.08 -42.74 24.68
N THR A 99 -7.28 -41.75 25.01
CA THR A 99 -7.75 -40.36 25.11
C THR A 99 -8.29 -39.80 23.78
N TRP A 100 -7.75 -40.26 22.66
CA TRP A 100 -8.13 -39.89 21.31
C TRP A 100 -9.28 -40.74 20.73
N ASN A 101 -9.75 -41.79 21.42
CA ASN A 101 -10.90 -42.55 20.96
C ASN A 101 -12.19 -41.73 21.01
N GLY A 102 -12.97 -41.76 19.95
CA GLY A 102 -14.22 -41.00 19.89
C GLY A 102 -15.07 -41.33 18.69
N ILE A 103 -16.08 -40.53 18.45
CA ILE A 103 -16.94 -40.61 17.27
C ILE A 103 -16.37 -39.69 16.20
N ALA A 104 -16.36 -40.13 14.94
CA ALA A 104 -15.82 -39.38 13.80
C ALA A 104 -16.71 -39.44 12.56
N GLN A 105 -16.55 -38.41 11.71
CA GLN A 105 -17.09 -38.37 10.35
C GLN A 105 -16.01 -37.89 9.37
N SER A 106 -15.97 -38.46 8.16
CA SER A 106 -15.02 -38.10 7.11
C SER A 106 -15.56 -36.96 6.25
N PHE A 107 -14.68 -35.99 5.97
CA PHE A 107 -14.94 -34.84 5.12
C PHE A 107 -14.07 -34.81 3.87
N VAL A 108 -13.41 -35.92 3.50
CA VAL A 108 -12.63 -36.04 2.26
C VAL A 108 -13.54 -35.75 1.05
N GLY A 109 -13.15 -34.80 0.22
CA GLY A 109 -13.92 -34.34 -0.94
C GLY A 109 -15.13 -33.46 -0.63
N VAL A 110 -15.40 -33.17 0.64
CA VAL A 110 -16.55 -32.33 1.09
C VAL A 110 -16.11 -30.87 1.27
N LEU A 111 -14.99 -30.63 1.95
CA LEU A 111 -14.52 -29.27 2.24
C LEU A 111 -13.81 -28.64 1.06
N GLN A 112 -13.93 -27.31 0.90
CA GLN A 112 -13.27 -26.52 -0.14
C GLN A 112 -11.96 -25.90 0.37
N PRO A 113 -10.84 -26.03 -0.35
CA PRO A 113 -9.57 -25.43 0.02
C PRO A 113 -9.68 -23.91 0.22
N GLY A 114 -9.08 -23.40 1.30
CA GLY A 114 -9.10 -21.99 1.67
C GLY A 114 -10.37 -21.52 2.38
N GLN A 115 -11.42 -22.34 2.43
CA GLN A 115 -12.68 -22.00 3.10
C GLN A 115 -12.56 -22.17 4.62
N ASN A 116 -13.13 -21.23 5.36
CA ASN A 116 -13.33 -21.31 6.81
C ASN A 116 -14.71 -21.94 7.13
N TYR A 117 -14.76 -22.71 8.20
CA TYR A 117 -15.96 -23.43 8.63
C TYR A 117 -16.23 -23.17 10.11
N ASP A 118 -17.48 -22.90 10.46
CA ASP A 118 -17.97 -22.89 11.84
C ASP A 118 -18.32 -24.31 12.25
N VAL A 119 -17.77 -24.74 13.38
CA VAL A 119 -17.89 -26.11 13.88
C VAL A 119 -18.42 -26.07 15.30
N SER A 120 -19.45 -26.87 15.59
CA SER A 120 -19.97 -26.99 16.94
C SER A 120 -20.51 -28.40 17.20
N ALA A 121 -20.61 -28.76 18.49
CA ALA A 121 -21.29 -29.95 18.97
C ALA A 121 -21.78 -29.73 20.40
N TRP A 122 -22.90 -30.34 20.77
CA TRP A 122 -23.33 -30.44 22.16
C TRP A 122 -22.84 -31.75 22.74
N VAL A 123 -22.25 -31.71 23.94
CA VAL A 123 -21.64 -32.88 24.59
C VAL A 123 -22.01 -32.91 26.06
N LYS A 124 -22.13 -34.13 26.64
CA LYS A 124 -22.47 -34.36 28.04
C LYS A 124 -21.79 -35.65 28.52
N LEU A 125 -21.23 -35.70 29.73
CA LEU A 125 -20.71 -36.96 30.28
C LEU A 125 -21.83 -37.88 30.76
N VAL A 126 -21.62 -39.17 30.63
CA VAL A 126 -22.55 -40.17 31.19
C VAL A 126 -22.52 -40.13 32.70
N SER A 127 -21.35 -40.01 33.33
CA SER A 127 -21.16 -39.96 34.79
C SER A 127 -19.76 -39.42 35.10
N GLY A 128 -19.52 -39.14 36.39
CA GLY A 128 -18.21 -38.72 36.89
C GLY A 128 -18.03 -37.20 37.00
N GLY A 129 -16.85 -36.79 37.44
CA GLY A 129 -16.44 -35.37 37.51
C GLY A 129 -16.14 -34.76 36.15
N ASN A 130 -15.98 -33.45 36.12
CA ASN A 130 -15.69 -32.68 34.88
C ASN A 130 -14.46 -33.24 34.12
N GLN A 131 -14.57 -33.32 32.81
CA GLN A 131 -13.51 -33.73 31.90
C GLN A 131 -13.33 -32.70 30.80
N THR A 132 -12.11 -32.57 30.32
CA THR A 132 -11.86 -31.75 29.11
C THR A 132 -12.18 -32.58 27.88
N MET A 133 -13.11 -32.07 27.04
CA MET A 133 -13.39 -32.61 25.71
C MET A 133 -12.88 -31.64 24.63
N GLN A 134 -12.56 -32.23 23.48
CA GLN A 134 -12.03 -31.51 22.34
C GLN A 134 -12.65 -31.99 21.03
N LEU A 135 -12.98 -31.06 20.16
CA LEU A 135 -13.32 -31.31 18.76
C LEU A 135 -12.04 -31.14 17.94
N THR A 136 -11.66 -32.14 17.16
CA THR A 136 -10.38 -32.21 16.45
C THR A 136 -10.59 -32.59 14.99
N MET A 137 -9.79 -32.01 14.09
CA MET A 137 -9.67 -32.41 12.69
C MET A 137 -8.35 -33.13 12.45
N GLN A 138 -8.41 -34.39 12.08
CA GLN A 138 -7.30 -35.12 11.50
C GLN A 138 -7.24 -34.82 10.00
N LYS A 139 -6.06 -34.45 9.49
CA LYS A 139 -5.80 -34.27 8.06
C LYS A 139 -4.53 -35.05 7.68
N THR A 140 -4.62 -35.91 6.66
CA THR A 140 -3.46 -36.56 6.02
C THR A 140 -3.40 -36.12 4.56
N ASP A 141 -2.35 -35.39 4.20
CA ASP A 141 -2.11 -34.86 2.87
C ASP A 141 -0.63 -34.96 2.46
N GLY A 142 -0.21 -34.23 1.42
CA GLY A 142 1.18 -34.25 0.94
C GLY A 142 2.23 -33.79 1.97
N SER A 143 1.82 -33.13 3.04
CA SER A 143 2.70 -32.73 4.16
C SER A 143 2.75 -33.72 5.30
N GLY A 144 1.98 -34.83 5.22
CA GLY A 144 1.86 -35.86 6.26
C GLY A 144 0.55 -35.77 7.03
N THR A 145 0.50 -36.40 8.22
CA THR A 145 -0.68 -36.39 9.08
C THR A 145 -0.56 -35.30 10.15
N SER A 146 -1.61 -34.51 10.28
CA SER A 146 -1.72 -33.45 11.29
C SER A 146 -3.06 -33.52 12.02
N TYR A 147 -3.09 -32.95 13.23
CA TYR A 147 -4.27 -32.92 14.10
C TYR A 147 -4.46 -31.47 14.56
N ALA A 148 -5.59 -30.88 14.22
CA ALA A 148 -5.92 -29.50 14.56
C ALA A 148 -7.06 -29.48 15.59
N ALA A 149 -6.79 -28.95 16.78
CA ALA A 149 -7.83 -28.68 17.76
C ALA A 149 -8.74 -27.55 17.24
N ILE A 150 -10.05 -27.79 17.17
CA ILE A 150 -11.06 -26.82 16.73
C ILE A 150 -11.69 -26.12 17.93
N ALA A 151 -12.12 -26.88 18.92
CA ALA A 151 -12.75 -26.38 20.14
C ALA A 151 -12.37 -27.28 21.32
N SER A 152 -12.29 -26.72 22.52
CA SER A 152 -12.05 -27.48 23.74
C SER A 152 -12.81 -26.85 24.90
N GLY A 153 -13.30 -27.65 25.82
CA GLY A 153 -14.02 -27.17 26.99
C GLY A 153 -14.20 -28.20 28.10
N SER A 154 -14.52 -27.71 29.29
CA SER A 154 -14.84 -28.56 30.45
C SER A 154 -16.30 -29.05 30.34
N VAL A 155 -16.51 -30.35 30.31
CA VAL A 155 -17.82 -31.00 30.17
C VAL A 155 -18.16 -31.78 31.44
N SER A 156 -19.44 -31.73 31.86
CA SER A 156 -19.93 -32.42 33.07
C SER A 156 -21.03 -33.42 32.78
N SER A 157 -21.39 -34.22 33.76
CA SER A 157 -22.57 -35.13 33.70
C SER A 157 -23.88 -34.41 34.10
N SER A 158 -23.83 -33.22 34.66
CA SER A 158 -25.02 -32.48 35.15
C SER A 158 -25.82 -31.80 34.03
N GLY A 159 -25.21 -31.52 32.89
CA GLY A 159 -25.88 -30.85 31.77
C GLY A 159 -25.10 -30.91 30.47
N TRP A 160 -25.76 -30.51 29.37
CA TRP A 160 -25.15 -30.38 28.06
C TRP A 160 -24.25 -29.15 27.98
N THR A 161 -23.13 -29.30 27.32
CA THR A 161 -22.13 -28.23 27.07
C THR A 161 -21.92 -28.08 25.58
N ALA A 162 -22.06 -26.86 25.08
CA ALA A 162 -21.70 -26.53 23.71
C ALA A 162 -20.19 -26.37 23.59
N LEU A 163 -19.58 -27.04 22.63
CA LEU A 163 -18.23 -26.79 22.15
C LEU A 163 -18.33 -26.15 20.76
N SER A 164 -17.67 -25.02 20.53
CA SER A 164 -17.68 -24.35 19.22
C SER A 164 -16.35 -23.70 18.90
N GLY A 165 -15.99 -23.70 17.62
CA GLY A 165 -14.76 -23.12 17.10
C GLY A 165 -14.78 -23.01 15.58
N GLN A 166 -13.66 -22.62 15.00
CA GLN A 166 -13.53 -22.49 13.55
C GLN A 166 -12.39 -23.38 13.02
N TYR A 167 -12.59 -23.87 11.79
CA TYR A 167 -11.59 -24.65 11.07
C TYR A 167 -11.38 -24.10 9.67
N THR A 168 -10.14 -23.72 9.33
CA THR A 168 -9.77 -23.34 7.97
C THR A 168 -9.14 -24.51 7.25
N TYR A 169 -9.72 -24.95 6.15
CA TYR A 169 -9.22 -26.08 5.39
C TYR A 169 -8.13 -25.69 4.40
N THR A 170 -6.88 -26.03 4.73
CA THR A 170 -5.69 -25.72 3.91
C THR A 170 -4.92 -27.01 3.59
N PRO A 171 -5.29 -27.74 2.51
CA PRO A 171 -4.59 -28.93 2.12
C PRO A 171 -3.28 -28.64 1.38
N SER A 172 -2.29 -29.56 1.52
CA SER A 172 -1.05 -29.59 0.76
C SER A 172 -1.06 -30.82 -0.16
N GLY A 173 -1.46 -30.64 -1.41
CA GLY A 173 -1.59 -31.75 -2.37
C GLY A 173 -2.81 -32.65 -2.13
N SER A 174 -2.72 -33.93 -2.50
CA SER A 174 -3.82 -34.90 -2.38
C SER A 174 -4.10 -35.24 -0.93
N VAL A 175 -5.37 -35.19 -0.52
CA VAL A 175 -5.83 -35.53 0.84
C VAL A 175 -6.36 -36.95 0.87
N THR A 176 -5.78 -37.77 1.73
CA THR A 176 -6.16 -39.19 1.89
C THR A 176 -7.00 -39.48 3.15
N ALA A 177 -6.92 -38.55 4.15
CA ALA A 177 -7.81 -38.59 5.30
C ALA A 177 -8.14 -37.13 5.72
N LEU A 178 -9.42 -36.93 6.08
CA LEU A 178 -9.92 -35.68 6.64
C LEU A 178 -11.07 -36.00 7.56
N ASN A 179 -10.76 -36.28 8.84
CA ASN A 179 -11.71 -36.80 9.80
C ASN A 179 -11.94 -35.79 10.94
N PHE A 180 -13.14 -35.26 11.03
CA PHE A 180 -13.62 -34.58 12.23
C PHE A 180 -13.95 -35.61 13.29
N TYR A 181 -13.49 -35.41 14.53
CA TYR A 181 -13.81 -36.31 15.64
C TYR A 181 -13.85 -35.57 16.99
N ALA A 182 -14.59 -36.16 17.93
CA ALA A 182 -14.66 -35.68 19.30
C ALA A 182 -13.85 -36.59 20.22
N GLU A 183 -12.90 -36.02 20.97
CA GLU A 183 -11.99 -36.74 21.87
C GLU A 183 -11.99 -36.17 23.28
N MET A 184 -11.38 -36.88 24.21
CA MET A 184 -11.26 -36.47 25.60
C MET A 184 -9.82 -36.59 26.08
N PRO A 185 -9.01 -35.52 25.90
CA PRO A 185 -7.59 -35.53 26.25
C PRO A 185 -7.30 -35.84 27.73
N SER A 186 -8.27 -35.54 28.61
CA SER A 186 -8.13 -35.74 30.06
C SER A 186 -8.53 -37.15 30.56
N SER A 187 -9.17 -37.98 29.70
CA SER A 187 -9.63 -39.33 30.10
C SER A 187 -9.67 -40.33 28.94
N SER A 188 -9.17 -41.54 29.18
CA SER A 188 -9.18 -42.59 28.17
C SER A 188 -10.41 -43.50 28.22
N ASN A 189 -11.21 -43.47 29.27
CA ASN A 189 -12.30 -44.42 29.51
C ASN A 189 -13.67 -43.79 29.86
N THR A 190 -13.75 -42.47 30.00
CA THR A 190 -15.01 -41.77 30.32
C THR A 190 -15.96 -41.81 29.12
N SER A 191 -17.19 -42.24 29.34
CA SER A 191 -18.26 -42.30 28.34
C SER A 191 -18.98 -40.95 28.26
N TYR A 192 -19.46 -40.60 27.05
CA TYR A 192 -20.15 -39.32 26.82
C TYR A 192 -21.27 -39.46 25.78
N TYR A 193 -22.19 -38.49 25.82
CA TYR A 193 -23.18 -38.25 24.79
C TYR A 193 -22.73 -37.08 23.92
N ILE A 194 -23.05 -37.13 22.62
CA ILE A 194 -22.85 -36.05 21.65
C ILE A 194 -24.10 -35.91 20.79
N ASP A 195 -24.48 -34.65 20.50
CA ASP A 195 -25.68 -34.31 19.77
C ASP A 195 -25.51 -32.98 19.02
N ASP A 196 -26.43 -32.69 18.10
CA ASP A 196 -26.51 -31.41 17.36
C ASP A 196 -25.15 -30.94 16.80
N VAL A 197 -24.46 -31.83 16.09
CA VAL A 197 -23.17 -31.52 15.49
C VAL A 197 -23.35 -30.66 14.24
N SER A 198 -22.64 -29.57 14.18
CA SER A 198 -22.64 -28.69 13.01
C SER A 198 -21.24 -28.50 12.47
N PHE A 199 -21.11 -28.62 11.17
CA PHE A 199 -19.94 -28.27 10.39
C PHE A 199 -20.44 -27.55 9.14
N SER A 200 -20.47 -26.22 9.19
CA SER A 200 -21.04 -25.41 8.12
C SER A 200 -19.97 -24.47 7.55
N PRO A 201 -19.96 -24.18 6.25
CA PRO A 201 -19.17 -23.04 5.78
C PRO A 201 -19.42 -21.89 6.72
N ALA A 202 -18.35 -21.33 7.30
CA ALA A 202 -18.51 -20.14 8.11
C ALA A 202 -19.35 -19.19 7.27
N THR A 203 -20.51 -18.83 7.78
CA THR A 203 -21.32 -17.81 7.15
C THR A 203 -20.35 -16.66 7.04
N ILE A 204 -19.95 -16.27 5.83
CA ILE A 204 -19.56 -14.90 5.62
C ILE A 204 -20.78 -14.17 6.15
N VAL A 205 -20.71 -13.70 7.40
CA VAL A 205 -21.60 -12.65 7.83
C VAL A 205 -21.33 -11.64 6.73
N THR A 206 -22.25 -11.50 5.80
CA THR A 206 -22.26 -10.33 4.94
C THR A 206 -22.44 -9.24 5.96
N ASN A 207 -21.30 -8.79 6.47
CA ASN A 207 -21.24 -7.59 7.28
C ASN A 207 -22.07 -6.64 6.48
N SER A 208 -23.06 -6.04 7.09
CA SER A 208 -23.82 -5.00 6.45
C SER A 208 -22.79 -4.03 5.88
N SER A 209 -22.42 -4.22 4.60
CA SER A 209 -21.43 -3.39 3.97
C SER A 209 -22.05 -2.00 3.89
N ILE A 210 -21.40 -1.03 4.50
CA ILE A 210 -21.77 0.36 4.32
C ILE A 210 -21.00 0.92 3.14
N THR A 211 -21.65 1.73 2.34
CA THR A 211 -20.99 2.40 1.22
C THR A 211 -20.45 3.75 1.67
N GLY A 212 -19.25 4.07 1.24
CA GLY A 212 -18.60 5.35 1.47
C GLY A 212 -18.05 5.97 0.19
N VAL A 213 -17.89 7.28 0.19
CA VAL A 213 -17.25 8.04 -0.88
C VAL A 213 -16.15 8.91 -0.30
N SER A 214 -15.00 8.91 -0.94
CA SER A 214 -13.86 9.75 -0.61
C SER A 214 -13.57 10.71 -1.74
N ALA A 215 -13.11 11.91 -1.40
CA ALA A 215 -12.51 12.84 -2.34
C ALA A 215 -11.06 13.11 -1.91
N VAL A 216 -10.13 12.97 -2.85
CA VAL A 216 -8.71 13.28 -2.68
C VAL A 216 -8.34 14.38 -3.67
N ASP A 217 -7.89 15.52 -3.17
CA ASP A 217 -7.43 16.65 -3.99
C ASP A 217 -5.92 16.78 -3.91
N TRP A 218 -5.22 16.39 -4.98
CA TRP A 218 -3.77 16.34 -5.05
C TRP A 218 -3.09 17.71 -5.12
N ASP A 219 -3.79 18.77 -5.42
CA ASP A 219 -3.23 20.11 -5.50
C ASP A 219 -3.39 20.89 -4.19
N SER A 220 -4.24 20.43 -3.29
CA SER A 220 -4.44 21.01 -1.97
C SER A 220 -3.37 20.52 -0.99
N LEU A 221 -2.19 21.16 -1.01
CA LEU A 221 -1.04 20.81 -0.18
C LEU A 221 -1.21 21.26 1.26
N HIS A 222 -0.81 20.38 2.18
CA HIS A 222 -0.66 20.65 3.61
C HIS A 222 0.82 20.53 4.02
N GLN A 223 1.10 20.09 5.25
CA GLN A 223 2.45 20.00 5.78
C GLN A 223 3.28 18.92 5.06
N ARG A 224 4.60 19.16 5.04
CA ARG A 224 5.59 18.18 4.64
C ARG A 224 5.74 17.12 5.74
N ILE A 225 5.86 15.86 5.36
CA ILE A 225 6.13 14.76 6.28
C ILE A 225 7.65 14.57 6.40
N ASP A 226 8.15 14.61 7.64
CA ASP A 226 9.55 14.37 7.95
C ASP A 226 9.83 12.89 8.25
N GLY A 227 8.84 12.15 8.75
CA GLY A 227 8.92 10.70 8.90
C GLY A 227 8.17 10.12 10.09
N PHE A 228 8.42 8.83 10.32
CA PHE A 228 7.85 8.04 11.41
C PHE A 228 8.97 7.28 12.12
N GLY A 229 8.90 7.17 13.42
CA GLY A 229 9.97 6.58 14.21
C GLY A 229 9.56 5.97 15.52
N ALA A 230 10.59 5.56 16.28
CA ALA A 230 10.47 5.17 17.67
C ALA A 230 11.84 5.25 18.34
N SER A 231 11.89 5.05 19.66
CA SER A 231 13.10 5.17 20.47
C SER A 231 13.80 3.84 20.65
N SER A 232 15.14 3.88 20.64
CA SER A 232 16.02 2.78 21.07
C SER A 232 16.52 2.91 22.52
N ALA A 233 16.02 3.90 23.25
CA ALA A 233 16.43 4.12 24.64
C ALA A 233 16.37 2.82 25.44
N TRP A 234 17.47 2.47 26.12
CA TRP A 234 17.65 1.25 26.92
C TRP A 234 17.40 -0.08 26.19
N ASN A 235 17.34 -0.08 24.85
CA ASN A 235 17.23 -1.32 24.10
C ASN A 235 18.57 -2.10 24.13
N GLY A 236 18.48 -3.43 24.11
CA GLY A 236 19.64 -4.31 23.92
C GLY A 236 20.12 -4.35 22.47
N SER A 237 21.16 -5.13 22.21
CA SER A 237 21.71 -5.31 20.85
C SER A 237 20.68 -5.88 19.88
N TRP A 238 20.72 -5.40 18.63
CA TRP A 238 19.82 -5.85 17.57
C TRP A 238 20.51 -6.81 16.59
N THR A 239 19.71 -7.69 16.01
CA THR A 239 20.13 -8.47 14.84
C THR A 239 19.94 -7.66 13.57
N VAL A 240 20.64 -8.05 12.49
CA VAL A 240 20.48 -7.48 11.16
C VAL A 240 19.02 -7.61 10.69
N ALA A 241 18.39 -8.79 10.90
CA ALA A 241 17.00 -9.05 10.53
C ALA A 241 16.01 -8.14 11.27
N GLN A 242 16.26 -7.85 12.55
CA GLN A 242 15.45 -6.93 13.33
C GLN A 242 15.57 -5.49 12.79
N ALA A 243 16.78 -5.06 12.48
CA ALA A 243 16.99 -3.75 11.87
C ALA A 243 16.37 -3.66 10.46
N ASP A 244 16.42 -4.73 9.66
CA ASP A 244 15.75 -4.81 8.36
C ASP A 244 14.23 -4.69 8.51
N LEU A 245 13.63 -5.43 9.44
CA LEU A 245 12.20 -5.36 9.71
C LEU A 245 11.75 -3.93 10.08
N LEU A 246 12.53 -3.23 10.92
CA LEU A 246 12.19 -1.91 11.43
C LEU A 246 12.44 -0.78 10.41
N PHE A 247 13.59 -0.76 9.74
CA PHE A 247 14.04 0.40 8.97
C PHE A 247 14.11 0.20 7.46
N SER A 248 14.12 -1.05 6.95
CA SER A 248 14.10 -1.26 5.50
C SER A 248 12.68 -1.32 4.93
N THR A 249 12.57 -1.12 3.62
CA THR A 249 11.35 -1.38 2.85
C THR A 249 11.45 -2.68 2.04
N ASN A 250 12.39 -3.56 2.40
CA ASN A 250 12.55 -4.86 1.75
C ASN A 250 11.34 -5.76 2.01
N ASN A 251 11.09 -6.66 1.07
CA ASN A 251 10.08 -7.72 1.22
C ASN A 251 10.74 -8.99 1.75
N ASN A 252 9.93 -9.89 2.30
CA ASN A 252 10.32 -11.25 2.66
C ASN A 252 11.49 -11.32 3.65
N ILE A 253 11.48 -10.47 4.67
CA ILE A 253 12.45 -10.48 5.76
C ILE A 253 12.11 -11.63 6.71
N THR A 254 13.03 -12.55 6.91
CA THR A 254 12.89 -13.62 7.92
C THR A 254 13.28 -13.09 9.30
N TYR A 255 12.33 -13.03 10.22
CA TYR A 255 12.54 -12.64 11.62
C TYR A 255 11.80 -13.61 12.53
N GLN A 256 12.47 -14.19 13.54
CA GLN A 256 11.89 -15.18 14.46
C GLN A 256 11.11 -16.31 13.75
N SER A 257 11.72 -16.92 12.74
CA SER A 257 11.13 -18.01 11.92
C SER A 257 9.87 -17.66 11.13
N SER A 258 9.50 -16.39 11.05
CA SER A 258 8.38 -15.88 10.24
C SER A 258 8.88 -14.89 9.19
N THR A 259 8.12 -14.75 8.11
CA THR A 259 8.44 -13.84 7.01
C THR A 259 7.57 -12.60 7.07
N TYR A 260 8.18 -11.42 7.01
CA TYR A 260 7.52 -10.12 7.08
C TYR A 260 8.00 -9.19 5.96
N ASN A 261 7.23 -8.16 5.69
CA ASN A 261 7.68 -7.00 4.91
C ASN A 261 8.18 -5.91 5.87
N GLY A 262 9.31 -5.31 5.55
CA GLY A 262 9.91 -4.27 6.37
C GLY A 262 9.01 -3.03 6.48
N VAL A 263 8.92 -2.46 7.68
CA VAL A 263 7.99 -1.35 7.96
C VAL A 263 8.55 0.02 7.55
N GLY A 264 9.86 0.13 7.32
CA GLY A 264 10.51 1.31 6.74
C GLY A 264 10.45 2.55 7.63
N LEU A 265 10.60 2.41 8.96
CA LEU A 265 10.75 3.57 9.84
C LEU A 265 11.87 4.48 9.31
N SER A 266 11.63 5.78 9.29
CA SER A 266 12.53 6.76 8.70
C SER A 266 13.21 7.66 9.73
N LEU A 267 12.83 7.52 11.00
CA LEU A 267 13.37 8.24 12.14
C LEU A 267 13.75 7.27 13.25
N LEU A 268 14.86 7.53 13.92
CA LEU A 268 15.29 6.84 15.13
C LEU A 268 15.59 7.86 16.22
N ARG A 269 14.92 7.75 17.37
CA ARG A 269 15.24 8.49 18.58
C ARG A 269 16.23 7.69 19.43
N ASN A 270 17.29 8.34 19.88
CA ASN A 270 18.30 7.72 20.73
C ASN A 270 18.42 8.50 22.05
N HIS A 271 18.75 7.79 23.14
CA HIS A 271 18.98 8.33 24.46
C HIS A 271 20.45 8.75 24.64
N ILE A 272 20.68 9.98 25.12
CA ILE A 272 22.00 10.40 25.59
C ILE A 272 22.08 10.13 27.07
N ALA A 273 22.82 9.09 27.45
CA ALA A 273 23.04 8.75 28.85
C ALA A 273 24.23 9.55 29.43
N PHE A 274 24.02 10.19 30.56
CA PHE A 274 25.09 10.81 31.34
C PHE A 274 25.33 10.05 32.64
N ALA A 275 26.60 10.00 33.08
CA ALA A 275 26.94 9.33 34.30
C ALA A 275 26.43 10.13 35.51
N ASN A 276 25.99 9.44 36.57
CA ASN A 276 25.65 10.02 37.85
C ASN A 276 26.93 10.29 38.67
N THR A 277 27.82 11.08 38.10
CA THR A 277 29.09 11.50 38.74
C THR A 277 29.29 12.98 38.43
N THR A 278 30.14 13.63 39.17
CA THR A 278 30.58 15.01 38.91
C THR A 278 31.40 15.14 37.64
N SER A 279 31.76 14.05 36.99
CA SER A 279 32.43 14.02 35.71
C SER A 279 31.42 14.24 34.57
N ALA A 280 31.72 15.19 33.73
CA ALA A 280 30.92 15.52 32.55
C ALA A 280 31.15 14.54 31.40
N SER A 281 31.37 13.24 31.64
CA SER A 281 31.62 12.26 30.61
C SER A 281 30.32 11.57 30.18
N ASP A 282 29.95 11.72 28.94
CA ASP A 282 29.00 10.91 28.21
C ASP A 282 29.79 9.97 27.29
N THR A 283 29.63 8.71 27.45
CA THR A 283 30.20 7.74 26.50
C THR A 283 29.06 6.91 25.92
N PRO A 284 28.77 7.08 24.63
CA PRO A 284 27.78 6.24 23.96
C PRO A 284 28.17 4.77 24.13
N THR A 285 27.21 3.93 24.47
CA THR A 285 27.46 2.49 24.55
C THR A 285 27.67 1.94 23.12
N THR A 286 28.45 0.84 23.02
CA THR A 286 28.63 0.14 21.74
C THR A 286 27.30 -0.38 21.19
N VAL A 287 26.35 -0.68 22.06
CA VAL A 287 25.00 -1.13 21.70
C VAL A 287 24.23 0.00 21.00
N GLU A 288 24.17 1.18 21.61
CA GLU A 288 23.44 2.33 21.03
C GLU A 288 24.05 2.81 19.72
N THR A 289 25.38 2.91 19.65
CA THR A 289 26.06 3.29 18.41
C THR A 289 25.81 2.26 17.30
N GLY A 290 25.81 0.96 17.63
CA GLY A 290 25.49 -0.11 16.68
C GLY A 290 24.06 -0.02 16.15
N ILE A 291 23.09 0.28 17.00
CA ILE A 291 21.69 0.49 16.61
C ILE A 291 21.56 1.69 15.65
N MET A 292 22.18 2.83 16.01
CA MET A 292 22.16 4.04 15.18
C MET A 292 22.80 3.80 13.81
N GLN A 293 23.92 3.09 13.74
CA GLN A 293 24.58 2.73 12.49
C GLN A 293 23.70 1.85 11.62
N MET A 294 23.05 0.82 12.21
CA MET A 294 22.13 -0.07 11.48
C MET A 294 20.92 0.68 10.94
N ALA A 295 20.35 1.61 11.69
CA ALA A 295 19.23 2.44 11.25
C ALA A 295 19.66 3.39 10.11
N GLN A 296 20.79 4.11 10.30
CA GLN A 296 21.31 5.04 9.30
C GLN A 296 21.67 4.33 7.99
N ALA A 297 22.25 3.13 8.03
CA ALA A 297 22.58 2.32 6.86
C ALA A 297 21.32 1.93 6.05
N ARG A 298 20.13 1.98 6.64
CA ARG A 298 18.82 1.75 5.98
C ARG A 298 18.08 3.02 5.62
N GLY A 299 18.76 4.18 5.72
CA GLY A 299 18.23 5.48 5.34
C GLY A 299 17.38 6.19 6.41
N ALA A 300 17.34 5.68 7.63
CA ALA A 300 16.70 6.39 8.73
C ALA A 300 17.58 7.58 9.19
N ARG A 301 16.90 8.69 9.52
CA ARG A 301 17.53 9.83 10.19
C ARG A 301 17.57 9.58 11.69
N VAL A 302 18.75 9.72 12.27
CA VAL A 302 18.96 9.52 13.71
C VAL A 302 18.92 10.88 14.41
N TRP A 303 18.25 10.94 15.54
CA TRP A 303 18.26 12.09 16.43
C TRP A 303 18.37 11.65 17.89
N SER A 304 18.88 12.52 18.77
CA SER A 304 19.16 12.18 20.14
C SER A 304 18.55 13.17 21.12
N ALA A 305 18.15 12.68 22.29
CA ALA A 305 17.65 13.47 23.41
C ALA A 305 18.38 13.10 24.70
N PRO A 306 18.83 14.08 25.52
CA PRO A 306 19.23 13.85 26.89
C PRO A 306 17.97 13.81 27.79
N TRP A 307 17.93 12.91 28.74
CA TRP A 307 16.90 12.90 29.80
C TRP A 307 17.29 13.83 30.94
N THR A 308 18.56 14.17 31.04
CA THR A 308 19.14 15.05 32.05
C THR A 308 20.50 15.54 31.58
N PRO A 309 20.98 16.72 32.01
CA PRO A 309 22.41 17.01 32.01
C PRO A 309 23.18 16.07 32.92
N ALA A 310 24.49 15.95 32.74
CA ALA A 310 25.34 15.25 33.72
C ALA A 310 25.19 15.86 35.10
N ALA A 311 25.31 15.03 36.17
CA ALA A 311 25.08 15.43 37.54
C ALA A 311 25.88 16.68 37.95
N GLY A 312 27.14 16.84 37.51
CA GLY A 312 27.96 18.00 37.81
C GLY A 312 27.45 19.35 37.23
N PHE A 313 26.48 19.36 36.38
CA PHE A 313 25.80 20.57 35.86
C PHE A 313 24.55 20.90 36.65
N LYS A 314 24.06 20.00 37.48
CA LYS A 314 22.81 20.16 38.23
C LYS A 314 23.08 20.67 39.66
N SER A 315 22.11 21.38 40.21
CA SER A 315 22.24 22.02 41.51
C SER A 315 22.41 21.03 42.65
N LEU A 316 21.85 19.83 42.58
CA LEU A 316 22.01 18.78 43.59
C LEU A 316 23.00 17.69 43.22
N ASN A 317 23.71 17.82 42.10
CA ASN A 317 24.65 16.81 41.62
C ASN A 317 24.05 15.40 41.48
N ASP A 318 22.80 15.30 41.06
CA ASP A 318 22.07 14.02 40.88
C ASP A 318 21.30 14.03 39.57
N ILE A 319 21.44 12.97 38.78
CA ILE A 319 20.69 12.80 37.51
C ILE A 319 19.20 12.51 37.73
N TYR A 320 18.81 12.01 38.90
CA TYR A 320 17.42 11.71 39.27
C TYR A 320 16.71 12.86 39.97
N ASP A 321 17.39 13.99 40.19
CA ASP A 321 16.80 15.12 40.83
C ASP A 321 15.94 15.96 39.86
N THR A 322 14.64 15.92 40.06
CA THR A 322 13.66 16.75 39.36
C THR A 322 13.02 17.79 40.25
N ASN A 323 13.30 17.73 41.57
CA ASN A 323 12.60 18.60 42.49
C ASN A 323 12.91 20.06 42.21
N SER A 324 11.93 20.65 41.51
CA SER A 324 11.55 21.93 41.98
C SER A 324 12.21 23.19 41.48
N ALA A 325 11.58 24.22 41.81
CA ALA A 325 12.01 25.62 41.84
C ALA A 325 13.44 25.87 42.37
N THR A 326 14.01 24.92 43.12
CA THR A 326 15.37 25.00 43.61
C THR A 326 16.33 24.03 42.94
N ALA A 327 15.81 22.95 42.33
CA ALA A 327 16.63 21.86 41.81
C ALA A 327 16.45 21.59 40.34
N GLY A 328 15.35 21.97 39.79
CA GLY A 328 14.96 21.68 38.41
C GLY A 328 15.72 22.49 37.36
N GLY A 329 16.98 22.42 37.32
CA GLY A 329 17.74 23.14 36.35
C GLY A 329 19.21 22.85 36.34
N ILE A 330 19.91 23.51 35.46
CA ILE A 330 21.35 23.43 35.38
C ILE A 330 21.96 24.14 36.60
N ASN A 331 23.00 23.58 37.15
CA ASN A 331 23.70 24.14 38.30
C ASN A 331 24.10 25.61 38.11
N GLY A 332 23.89 26.40 39.13
CA GLY A 332 24.13 27.83 39.05
C GLY A 332 22.89 28.63 38.70
N GLY A 333 21.71 28.07 38.84
CA GLY A 333 20.32 28.66 38.76
C GLY A 333 20.14 30.10 38.29
N SER A 334 21.17 30.90 38.45
CA SER A 334 21.27 32.29 37.98
C SER A 334 21.44 32.44 36.45
N TYR A 335 21.56 31.32 35.72
CA TYR A 335 21.58 31.37 34.26
C TYR A 335 20.24 31.76 33.68
N LEU A 336 19.17 31.71 34.46
CA LEU A 336 17.86 32.21 34.10
C LEU A 336 17.95 33.72 33.82
N GLY A 337 17.85 34.04 32.52
CA GLY A 337 17.88 35.40 32.04
C GLY A 337 19.25 36.01 31.73
N SER A 338 20.35 35.30 31.93
CA SER A 338 21.69 35.76 31.52
C SER A 338 22.25 35.15 30.25
N GLY A 339 21.76 33.97 29.86
CA GLY A 339 22.09 33.27 28.62
C GLY A 339 23.55 32.86 28.41
N ASN A 340 24.46 33.38 29.20
CA ASN A 340 25.92 33.32 28.98
C ASN A 340 26.71 32.90 30.20
N ASN A 341 26.09 32.21 31.16
CA ASN A 341 26.88 31.72 32.31
C ASN A 341 27.80 30.55 31.87
N ALA A 342 28.86 30.32 32.63
CA ALA A 342 29.87 29.31 32.35
C ALA A 342 29.26 27.90 32.30
N THR A 343 28.25 27.62 33.11
CA THR A 343 27.56 26.31 33.13
C THR A 343 26.78 26.03 31.85
N ASN A 344 26.04 27.04 31.33
CA ASN A 344 25.35 26.94 30.05
C ASN A 344 26.31 26.67 28.91
N GLN A 345 27.42 27.41 28.85
CA GLN A 345 28.44 27.27 27.80
C GLN A 345 29.13 25.89 27.88
N ALA A 346 29.42 25.41 29.11
CA ALA A 346 30.04 24.12 29.31
C ALA A 346 29.10 22.96 28.89
N TYR A 347 27.83 23.01 29.28
CA TYR A 347 26.87 22.00 28.88
C TYR A 347 26.57 22.04 27.36
N ALA A 348 26.45 23.21 26.78
CA ALA A 348 26.32 23.36 25.33
C ALA A 348 27.52 22.74 24.58
N SER A 349 28.75 22.97 25.11
CA SER A 349 29.97 22.38 24.56
C SER A 349 29.99 20.86 24.71
N GLN A 350 29.49 20.32 25.84
CA GLN A 350 29.36 18.86 26.02
C GLN A 350 28.43 18.22 25.00
N LEU A 351 27.24 18.79 24.79
CA LEU A 351 26.30 18.32 23.79
C LEU A 351 26.86 18.40 22.36
N ALA A 352 27.52 19.51 22.01
CA ALA A 352 28.18 19.68 20.72
C ALA A 352 29.30 18.66 20.50
N ASN A 353 30.09 18.37 21.53
CA ASN A 353 31.15 17.35 21.53
C ASN A 353 30.55 15.94 21.35
N TYR A 354 29.41 15.65 21.97
CA TYR A 354 28.68 14.39 21.72
C TYR A 354 28.31 14.25 20.24
N VAL A 355 27.70 15.25 19.66
CA VAL A 355 27.31 15.25 18.21
C VAL A 355 28.54 15.05 17.31
N ALA A 356 29.62 15.80 17.59
CA ALA A 356 30.87 15.70 16.84
C ALA A 356 31.51 14.30 16.97
N ARG A 357 31.52 13.73 18.14
CA ARG A 357 32.03 12.38 18.39
C ARG A 357 31.19 11.32 17.70
N MET A 358 29.85 11.42 17.69
CA MET A 358 28.97 10.50 16.95
C MET A 358 29.33 10.48 15.47
N LYS A 359 29.56 11.66 14.88
CA LYS A 359 29.97 11.80 13.48
C LYS A 359 31.37 11.28 13.23
N ASN A 360 32.36 11.71 14.01
CA ASN A 360 33.77 11.50 13.68
C ASN A 360 34.28 10.12 14.08
N ASN A 361 33.79 9.56 15.19
CA ASN A 361 34.29 8.28 15.74
C ASN A 361 33.38 7.10 15.30
N TYR A 362 32.09 7.34 15.11
CA TYR A 362 31.13 6.27 14.85
C TYR A 362 30.45 6.37 13.47
N GLY A 363 30.70 7.45 12.71
CA GLY A 363 30.08 7.66 11.40
C GLY A 363 28.57 7.92 11.46
N VAL A 364 28.02 8.28 12.64
CA VAL A 364 26.61 8.57 12.83
C VAL A 364 26.34 10.07 12.68
N ASN A 365 25.57 10.45 11.68
CA ASN A 365 25.20 11.83 11.44
C ASN A 365 23.87 12.14 12.13
N LEU A 366 23.90 12.89 13.23
CA LEU A 366 22.68 13.27 13.94
C LEU A 366 21.91 14.35 13.16
N TYR A 367 20.69 14.01 12.77
CA TYR A 367 19.78 14.93 12.07
C TYR A 367 19.27 16.03 12.99
N ALA A 368 18.97 15.68 14.25
CA ALA A 368 18.52 16.63 15.26
C ALA A 368 19.04 16.26 16.64
N LEU A 369 19.08 17.24 17.51
CA LEU A 369 19.41 17.14 18.91
C LEU A 369 18.33 17.86 19.73
N SER A 370 17.63 17.10 20.60
CA SER A 370 16.71 17.68 21.58
C SER A 370 17.50 18.34 22.72
N LEU A 371 16.92 19.39 23.27
CA LEU A 371 17.51 20.07 24.43
C LEU A 371 17.33 19.29 25.73
N GLN A 372 16.16 18.62 25.88
CA GLN A 372 15.77 17.90 27.08
C GLN A 372 14.53 17.06 26.83
N ASN A 373 14.53 15.79 27.27
CA ASN A 373 13.33 14.98 27.38
C ASN A 373 12.44 15.48 28.52
N GLU A 374 11.14 15.67 28.26
CA GLU A 374 10.10 16.00 29.26
C GLU A 374 10.52 17.06 30.29
N PRO A 375 10.88 18.28 29.85
CA PRO A 375 11.38 19.33 30.74
C PRO A 375 10.35 19.86 31.73
N ASP A 376 9.07 19.50 31.56
CA ASP A 376 7.94 19.82 32.44
C ASP A 376 7.57 18.66 33.39
N ALA A 377 8.19 17.49 33.25
CA ALA A 377 7.94 16.34 34.11
C ALA A 377 8.62 16.52 35.51
N ASN A 378 7.85 16.19 36.55
CA ASN A 378 8.36 16.16 37.92
C ASN A 378 8.48 14.70 38.41
N VAL A 379 9.57 14.04 38.08
CA VAL A 379 9.78 12.61 38.35
C VAL A 379 11.16 12.39 39.01
N THR A 380 11.26 11.35 39.83
CA THR A 380 12.49 10.92 40.50
C THR A 380 12.79 9.44 40.26
N SER A 381 11.93 8.77 39.45
CA SER A 381 12.07 7.34 39.18
C SER A 381 12.97 7.03 37.97
N TYR A 382 13.25 8.04 37.15
CA TYR A 382 14.18 7.98 36.02
C TYR A 382 14.94 9.30 35.89
N GLU A 383 15.97 9.32 35.04
CA GLU A 383 16.78 10.52 34.73
C GLU A 383 15.88 11.66 34.24
N ALA A 384 15.94 12.83 34.86
CA ALA A 384 15.12 13.97 34.50
C ALA A 384 15.75 15.31 34.86
N CYS A 385 15.30 16.37 34.22
CA CYS A 385 15.69 17.76 34.54
C CYS A 385 14.58 18.71 34.03
N GLN A 386 14.06 19.49 34.96
CA GLN A 386 13.06 20.53 34.62
C GLN A 386 13.70 21.78 34.01
N TRP A 387 13.05 22.33 33.00
CA TRP A 387 13.43 23.56 32.33
C TRP A 387 12.23 24.48 32.18
N THR A 388 12.48 25.78 32.16
CA THR A 388 11.49 26.80 31.77
C THR A 388 11.73 27.23 30.34
N GLY A 389 10.72 27.81 29.69
CA GLY A 389 10.86 28.40 28.36
C GLY A 389 11.94 29.51 28.27
N ALA A 390 12.14 30.30 29.33
CA ALA A 390 13.21 31.30 29.40
C ALA A 390 14.61 30.64 29.41
N GLN A 391 14.76 29.54 30.14
CA GLN A 391 16.02 28.79 30.17
C GLN A 391 16.36 28.23 28.81
N PHE A 392 15.40 27.65 28.11
CA PHE A 392 15.60 27.16 26.73
C PHE A 392 15.99 28.29 25.76
N HIS A 393 15.27 29.42 25.81
CA HIS A 393 15.58 30.60 25.01
C HIS A 393 17.06 31.02 25.16
N ASP A 394 17.54 31.16 26.38
CA ASP A 394 18.91 31.58 26.67
C ASP A 394 19.95 30.50 26.29
N PHE A 395 19.61 29.20 26.43
CA PHE A 395 20.52 28.08 26.16
C PHE A 395 20.71 27.84 24.66
N ILE A 396 19.67 28.04 23.83
CA ILE A 396 19.70 27.77 22.39
C ILE A 396 20.86 28.46 21.69
N THR A 397 21.12 29.72 22.01
CA THR A 397 22.19 30.49 21.39
C THR A 397 23.59 29.93 21.72
N ASN A 398 23.79 29.45 22.95
CA ASN A 398 25.04 28.79 23.37
C ASN A 398 25.22 27.48 22.61
N LEU A 399 24.17 26.67 22.50
CA LEU A 399 24.24 25.39 21.82
C LEU A 399 24.46 25.57 20.31
N TYR A 400 23.77 26.53 19.70
CA TYR A 400 23.93 26.84 18.27
C TYR A 400 25.37 27.21 17.92
N ALA A 401 25.99 28.10 18.74
CA ALA A 401 27.39 28.50 18.59
C ALA A 401 28.35 27.31 18.81
N ALA A 402 28.09 26.46 19.82
CA ALA A 402 28.93 25.28 20.12
C ALA A 402 28.85 24.24 18.98
N LEU A 403 27.68 23.95 18.45
CA LEU A 403 27.53 23.03 17.30
C LEU A 403 28.28 23.54 16.06
N ALA A 404 28.23 24.84 15.79
CA ALA A 404 28.96 25.47 14.70
C ALA A 404 30.49 25.36 14.91
N ALA A 405 30.98 25.63 16.12
CA ALA A 405 32.39 25.54 16.47
C ALA A 405 32.95 24.12 16.32
N GLN A 406 32.13 23.09 16.54
CA GLN A 406 32.50 21.67 16.34
C GLN A 406 32.32 21.18 14.90
N GLY A 407 31.91 22.02 13.96
CA GLY A 407 31.68 21.65 12.56
C GLY A 407 30.48 20.72 12.35
N VAL A 408 29.51 20.76 13.27
CA VAL A 408 28.26 19.99 13.23
C VAL A 408 27.01 20.86 13.26
N GLY A 409 27.13 22.11 12.83
CA GLY A 409 26.03 23.10 12.79
C GLY A 409 24.86 22.75 11.87
N SER A 410 24.96 21.66 11.06
CA SER A 410 23.83 21.13 10.29
C SER A 410 22.83 20.34 11.14
N THR A 411 23.20 19.92 12.36
CA THR A 411 22.32 19.24 13.31
C THR A 411 21.25 20.23 13.81
N LYS A 412 19.98 19.91 13.62
CA LYS A 412 18.87 20.76 14.02
C LYS A 412 18.69 20.78 15.52
N ILE A 413 18.51 21.92 16.10
CA ILE A 413 18.08 22.05 17.51
C ILE A 413 16.57 21.77 17.58
N MET A 414 16.18 20.86 18.48
CA MET A 414 14.80 20.50 18.77
C MET A 414 14.39 21.08 20.12
N LEU A 415 13.32 21.86 20.14
CA LEU A 415 12.84 22.64 21.27
C LEU A 415 11.55 22.02 21.83
N ALA A 416 11.37 22.17 23.09
CA ALA A 416 10.26 21.78 23.97
C ALA A 416 10.31 20.31 24.38
N GLU A 417 9.89 19.36 23.58
CA GLU A 417 9.75 17.93 23.92
C GLU A 417 9.01 17.71 25.26
N SER A 418 7.91 18.50 25.47
CA SER A 418 7.12 18.44 26.69
C SER A 418 6.33 17.12 26.78
N GLN A 419 6.00 16.69 28.02
CA GLN A 419 5.34 15.42 28.30
C GLN A 419 3.96 15.27 27.62
N ASN A 420 3.30 16.40 27.37
CA ASN A 420 1.98 16.39 26.75
C ASN A 420 1.82 17.49 25.68
N TRP A 421 0.81 17.34 24.83
CA TRP A 421 0.55 18.28 23.74
C TRP A 421 0.07 19.67 24.18
N THR A 422 -0.40 19.82 25.38
CA THR A 422 -1.01 21.08 25.85
C THR A 422 0.01 22.15 26.23
N ASP A 423 1.25 21.76 26.54
CA ASP A 423 2.24 22.65 27.14
C ASP A 423 3.42 23.14 26.25
N PRO A 424 3.56 22.74 24.97
CA PRO A 424 4.70 23.22 24.17
C PRO A 424 4.73 24.75 24.02
N ARG A 425 3.60 25.44 24.19
CA ARG A 425 3.53 26.90 24.14
C ARG A 425 4.25 27.57 25.32
N ASN A 426 4.18 26.98 26.51
CA ASN A 426 4.85 27.51 27.70
C ASN A 426 6.36 27.38 27.56
N LEU A 427 6.84 26.25 27.06
CA LEU A 427 8.26 25.97 26.87
C LEU A 427 8.84 26.67 25.63
N ALA A 428 8.11 26.70 24.53
CA ALA A 428 8.56 27.31 23.29
C ALA A 428 8.25 28.83 23.21
N GLY A 429 7.32 29.32 24.01
CA GLY A 429 6.80 30.71 23.94
C GLY A 429 7.85 31.80 23.90
N PRO A 430 8.82 31.86 24.82
CA PRO A 430 9.88 32.85 24.80
C PRO A 430 10.69 32.81 23.49
N THR A 431 11.04 31.64 22.99
CA THR A 431 11.77 31.45 21.72
C THR A 431 10.92 31.81 20.50
N LEU A 432 9.63 31.45 20.51
CA LEU A 432 8.71 31.82 19.42
C LEU A 432 8.51 33.32 19.30
N SER A 433 8.68 34.04 20.43
CA SER A 433 8.55 35.50 20.48
C SER A 433 9.81 36.26 20.09
N ASP A 434 10.96 35.56 19.93
CA ASP A 434 12.23 36.15 19.49
C ASP A 434 12.67 35.55 18.13
N PRO A 435 12.49 36.27 17.02
CA PRO A 435 12.85 35.77 15.69
C PRO A 435 14.33 35.41 15.55
N SER A 436 15.22 36.03 16.31
CA SER A 436 16.68 35.79 16.23
C SER A 436 17.06 34.45 16.83
N VAL A 437 16.45 34.09 17.92
CA VAL A 437 16.65 32.78 18.59
C VAL A 437 15.82 31.68 17.86
N LEU A 438 14.60 32.01 17.43
CA LEU A 438 13.77 31.09 16.62
C LEU A 438 14.47 30.66 15.33
N ALA A 439 15.23 31.56 14.68
CA ALA A 439 16.00 31.22 13.48
C ALA A 439 16.98 30.06 13.71
N GLN A 440 17.47 29.85 14.93
CA GLN A 440 18.42 28.81 15.31
C GLN A 440 17.75 27.46 15.61
N VAL A 441 16.42 27.43 15.78
CA VAL A 441 15.65 26.21 16.04
C VAL A 441 15.18 25.59 14.71
N GLY A 442 15.26 24.27 14.62
CA GLY A 442 14.80 23.51 13.44
C GLY A 442 13.45 22.81 13.64
N ILE A 443 13.16 22.36 14.86
CA ILE A 443 12.01 21.50 15.19
C ILE A 443 11.42 21.94 16.54
N ILE A 444 10.08 21.93 16.63
CA ILE A 444 9.34 22.01 17.90
C ILE A 444 8.72 20.65 18.13
N ALA A 445 8.88 20.12 19.34
CA ALA A 445 8.51 18.76 19.67
C ALA A 445 7.71 18.66 20.95
N ASN A 446 6.91 17.60 21.05
CA ASN A 446 6.27 17.16 22.31
C ASN A 446 5.78 15.73 22.20
N HIS A 447 5.39 15.18 23.36
CA HIS A 447 4.81 13.85 23.49
C HIS A 447 3.29 13.90 23.44
N ASP A 448 2.66 12.73 23.25
CA ASP A 448 1.19 12.58 23.22
C ASP A 448 0.66 11.93 24.52
N TYR A 449 1.31 12.14 25.66
CA TYR A 449 0.76 11.69 26.93
C TYR A 449 -0.29 12.67 27.48
N VAL A 450 -1.30 12.15 28.18
CA VAL A 450 -2.16 12.95 29.07
C VAL A 450 -1.51 13.04 30.44
N ALA A 451 -2.01 13.92 31.26
CA ALA A 451 -1.58 14.02 32.66
C ALA A 451 -1.46 12.63 33.31
N ASN A 452 -0.32 12.38 33.97
CA ASN A 452 0.06 11.10 34.60
C ASN A 452 0.40 9.94 33.66
N ASN A 453 1.02 10.20 32.53
CA ASN A 453 1.49 9.17 31.57
C ASN A 453 0.40 8.19 31.11
N SER A 454 -0.86 8.59 31.12
CA SER A 454 -1.94 7.80 30.57
C SER A 454 -2.26 8.26 29.16
N VAL A 455 -2.44 7.30 28.25
CA VAL A 455 -2.99 7.57 26.92
C VAL A 455 -4.50 7.41 27.02
N GLY A 456 -5.24 8.50 26.83
CA GLY A 456 -6.68 8.48 26.77
C GLY A 456 -7.19 8.71 25.34
N ASP A 457 -8.49 8.50 25.12
CA ASP A 457 -9.21 8.93 23.91
C ASP A 457 -9.40 10.45 23.88
N GLN A 458 -8.39 11.20 24.26
CA GLN A 458 -8.45 12.65 24.21
C GLN A 458 -8.49 13.15 22.77
N SER A 459 -9.17 14.24 22.57
CA SER A 459 -9.14 14.95 21.29
C SER A 459 -7.72 15.44 21.01
N VAL A 460 -7.19 15.12 19.83
CA VAL A 460 -5.93 15.71 19.37
C VAL A 460 -6.14 17.21 19.17
N PRO A 461 -5.30 18.07 19.74
CA PRO A 461 -5.46 19.51 19.61
C PRO A 461 -5.26 19.97 18.17
N ALA A 462 -5.83 21.12 17.85
CA ALA A 462 -5.57 21.80 16.58
C ALA A 462 -4.09 22.16 16.44
N ALA A 463 -3.65 22.35 15.19
CA ALA A 463 -2.30 22.80 14.89
C ALA A 463 -1.92 24.06 15.67
N ILE A 464 -0.71 24.07 16.24
CA ILE A 464 -0.17 25.22 16.94
C ILE A 464 0.70 26.07 16.00
N ALA A 465 0.75 27.38 16.26
CA ALA A 465 1.64 28.29 15.52
C ALA A 465 3.10 28.00 15.93
N THR A 466 3.92 27.55 14.99
CA THR A 466 5.33 27.18 15.21
C THR A 466 6.33 28.18 14.61
N GLY A 467 5.86 29.32 14.11
CA GLY A 467 6.72 30.25 13.38
C GLY A 467 7.34 29.66 12.10
N GLY A 468 6.66 28.70 11.47
CA GLY A 468 7.11 28.00 10.27
C GLY A 468 8.08 26.82 10.52
N LYS A 469 8.31 26.45 11.80
CA LYS A 469 9.12 25.27 12.15
C LYS A 469 8.32 23.99 12.06
N ALA A 470 9.01 22.87 11.78
CA ALA A 470 8.40 21.55 11.79
C ALA A 470 7.91 21.21 13.21
N MET A 471 6.72 20.60 13.29
CA MET A 471 6.13 20.12 14.54
C MET A 471 6.19 18.62 14.58
N TRP A 472 6.86 18.06 15.60
CA TRP A 472 7.01 16.63 15.77
C TRP A 472 6.29 16.15 17.03
N GLU A 473 5.55 15.08 16.90
CA GLU A 473 5.21 14.22 18.02
C GLU A 473 6.38 13.25 18.17
N THR A 474 7.00 13.18 19.36
CA THR A 474 8.30 12.54 19.55
C THR A 474 8.30 11.35 20.48
N GLU A 475 7.19 11.12 21.21
CA GLU A 475 7.04 9.95 22.09
C GLU A 475 5.60 9.73 22.51
N VAL A 476 5.13 8.47 22.38
CA VAL A 476 3.90 8.00 23.03
C VAL A 476 3.85 6.47 23.09
N ALA A 477 3.26 5.91 24.13
CA ALA A 477 2.91 4.49 24.24
C ALA A 477 1.76 4.27 25.22
N LEU A 478 1.15 3.08 25.17
CA LEU A 478 0.40 2.53 26.29
C LEU A 478 1.39 1.91 27.27
N LEU A 479 1.58 2.51 28.43
CA LEU A 479 2.61 2.10 29.39
C LEU A 479 2.21 0.88 30.23
N SER A 480 1.09 0.21 29.92
CA SER A 480 0.63 -0.97 30.66
C SER A 480 -0.03 -2.00 29.73
N GLY A 481 0.02 -3.28 30.15
CA GLY A 481 -0.59 -4.38 29.42
C GLY A 481 0.27 -4.94 28.27
N SER A 482 -0.28 -5.88 27.50
CA SER A 482 0.43 -6.59 26.42
C SER A 482 -0.46 -6.88 25.21
N ASP A 483 -1.33 -5.93 24.83
CA ASP A 483 -2.20 -6.08 23.67
C ASP A 483 -1.43 -5.92 22.35
N SER A 484 -1.23 -7.01 21.62
CA SER A 484 -0.61 -7.04 20.30
C SER A 484 -1.63 -7.20 19.16
N SER A 485 -2.94 -7.06 19.44
CA SER A 485 -4.04 -7.31 18.51
C SER A 485 -4.17 -6.24 17.42
N ILE A 486 -5.01 -6.53 16.43
CA ILE A 486 -5.35 -5.56 15.39
C ILE A 486 -6.16 -4.37 15.94
N ALA A 487 -6.94 -4.56 17.01
CA ALA A 487 -7.66 -3.45 17.65
C ALA A 487 -6.67 -2.39 18.17
N ASN A 488 -5.58 -2.84 18.80
CA ASN A 488 -4.48 -1.96 19.19
C ASN A 488 -3.79 -1.33 17.97
N GLY A 489 -3.57 -2.11 16.89
CA GLY A 489 -3.01 -1.57 15.63
C GLY A 489 -3.87 -0.46 15.03
N VAL A 490 -5.19 -0.65 14.94
CA VAL A 490 -6.15 0.34 14.43
C VAL A 490 -6.23 1.57 15.35
N TYR A 491 -6.17 1.38 16.67
CA TYR A 491 -6.08 2.49 17.62
C TYR A 491 -4.89 3.42 17.30
N TRP A 492 -3.70 2.87 17.12
CA TRP A 492 -2.50 3.66 16.80
C TRP A 492 -2.56 4.26 15.39
N ALA A 493 -3.08 3.54 14.40
CA ALA A 493 -3.29 4.11 13.06
C ALA A 493 -4.23 5.32 13.09
N ARG A 494 -5.32 5.26 13.91
CA ARG A 494 -6.23 6.38 14.15
C ARG A 494 -5.50 7.56 14.81
N ARG A 495 -4.66 7.32 15.82
CA ARG A 495 -3.87 8.37 16.48
C ARG A 495 -2.93 9.05 15.48
N ILE A 496 -2.15 8.27 14.71
CA ILE A 496 -1.28 8.81 13.65
C ILE A 496 -2.10 9.68 12.69
N HIS A 497 -3.24 9.16 12.19
CA HIS A 497 -4.12 9.91 11.29
C HIS A 497 -4.54 11.26 11.91
N GLN A 498 -4.99 11.27 13.16
CA GLN A 498 -5.44 12.49 13.84
C GLN A 498 -4.30 13.51 14.00
N TYR A 499 -3.10 13.06 14.39
CA TYR A 499 -1.94 13.98 14.50
C TYR A 499 -1.55 14.58 13.16
N LEU A 500 -1.54 13.78 12.08
CA LEU A 500 -1.21 14.28 10.77
C LEU A 500 -2.29 15.19 10.17
N THR A 501 -3.58 14.96 10.46
CA THR A 501 -4.68 15.71 9.85
C THR A 501 -5.17 16.90 10.68
N GLN A 502 -5.20 16.80 12.00
CA GLN A 502 -5.72 17.83 12.92
C GLN A 502 -4.59 18.69 13.48
N ALA A 503 -3.58 18.07 14.10
CA ALA A 503 -2.43 18.78 14.65
C ALA A 503 -1.41 19.19 13.57
N GLN A 504 -1.53 18.68 12.35
CA GLN A 504 -0.61 18.91 11.21
C GLN A 504 0.84 18.60 11.57
N ALA A 505 1.06 17.55 12.38
CA ALA A 505 2.40 17.11 12.73
C ALA A 505 3.20 16.66 11.49
N ASN A 506 4.50 16.97 11.48
CA ASN A 506 5.41 16.57 10.42
C ASN A 506 6.04 15.20 10.66
N ALA A 507 6.04 14.72 11.91
CA ALA A 507 6.55 13.40 12.29
C ALA A 507 5.74 12.83 13.45
N TYR A 508 5.76 11.50 13.57
CA TYR A 508 5.11 10.78 14.66
C TYR A 508 5.97 9.62 15.14
N HIS A 509 6.16 9.47 16.47
CA HIS A 509 7.01 8.46 17.06
C HIS A 509 6.26 7.63 18.10
N TYR A 510 6.56 6.33 18.11
CA TYR A 510 6.23 5.46 19.22
C TYR A 510 7.33 5.53 20.28
N TRP A 511 7.01 5.12 21.54
CA TRP A 511 8.01 5.10 22.59
C TRP A 511 9.14 4.13 22.24
N TRP A 512 9.02 2.86 22.51
CA TRP A 512 10.10 1.91 22.27
C TRP A 512 9.94 1.13 20.95
N LEU A 513 11.06 0.84 20.33
CA LEU A 513 11.13 -0.12 19.23
C LEU A 513 10.91 -1.54 19.75
N VAL A 514 11.51 -1.89 20.89
CA VAL A 514 11.43 -3.22 21.51
C VAL A 514 11.18 -3.09 23.02
N ALA A 515 10.21 -3.84 23.53
CA ALA A 515 9.90 -3.92 24.96
C ALA A 515 9.28 -5.27 25.31
N SER A 516 9.05 -5.51 26.60
CA SER A 516 8.33 -6.69 27.11
C SER A 516 6.82 -6.49 27.21
N ASP A 517 6.31 -5.30 26.94
CA ASP A 517 4.92 -4.87 27.10
C ASP A 517 4.45 -3.97 25.96
N ASN A 518 3.32 -3.29 26.16
CA ASN A 518 2.76 -2.35 25.18
C ASN A 518 3.64 -1.12 24.91
N GLY A 519 4.70 -0.88 25.67
CA GLY A 519 5.68 0.17 25.39
C GLY A 519 6.44 -0.03 24.07
N GLY A 520 6.52 -1.26 23.55
CA GLY A 520 7.29 -1.62 22.35
C GLY A 520 6.46 -1.86 21.09
N LEU A 521 7.03 -1.59 19.92
CA LEU A 521 6.50 -2.02 18.61
C LEU A 521 6.71 -3.52 18.38
N ILE A 522 7.83 -4.05 18.88
CA ILE A 522 8.13 -5.47 19.03
C ILE A 522 8.02 -5.82 20.51
N VAL A 523 7.19 -6.80 20.86
CA VAL A 523 6.91 -7.22 22.24
C VAL A 523 7.41 -8.64 22.43
N ASN A 524 8.29 -8.86 23.42
CA ASN A 524 8.86 -10.19 23.70
C ASN A 524 9.37 -10.89 22.43
N SER A 525 10.10 -10.18 21.60
CA SER A 525 10.62 -10.62 20.29
C SER A 525 9.56 -10.91 19.22
N ALA A 526 8.26 -10.63 19.44
CA ALA A 526 7.19 -10.77 18.45
C ALA A 526 6.71 -9.40 17.94
N PRO A 527 6.62 -9.17 16.64
CA PRO A 527 6.05 -7.94 16.09
C PRO A 527 4.57 -7.80 16.45
N ALA A 528 4.18 -6.71 17.11
CA ALA A 528 2.77 -6.41 17.39
C ALA A 528 2.08 -5.82 16.16
N LYS A 529 0.73 -5.89 16.07
CA LYS A 529 -0.01 -5.29 14.95
C LYS A 529 0.19 -3.78 14.82
N ARG A 530 0.49 -3.07 15.92
CA ARG A 530 0.86 -1.64 15.88
C ARG A 530 2.15 -1.36 15.11
N LEU A 531 3.14 -2.28 15.08
CA LEU A 531 4.31 -2.13 14.22
C LEU A 531 3.90 -2.03 12.76
N PHE A 532 3.00 -2.89 12.31
CA PHE A 532 2.51 -2.89 10.93
C PHE A 532 1.53 -1.75 10.66
N ALA A 533 0.84 -1.24 11.69
CA ALA A 533 0.07 0.00 11.61
C ALA A 533 0.97 1.21 11.33
N PHE A 534 2.11 1.32 12.02
CA PHE A 534 3.16 2.30 11.68
C PHE A 534 3.69 2.07 10.26
N GLY A 535 3.92 0.81 9.87
CA GLY A 535 4.35 0.43 8.54
C GLY A 535 3.40 0.84 7.42
N GLN A 536 2.09 0.90 7.67
CA GLN A 536 1.11 1.41 6.71
C GLN A 536 1.34 2.89 6.35
N TYR A 537 1.97 3.64 7.24
CA TYR A 537 2.43 5.00 6.98
C TYR A 537 3.90 5.02 6.55
N SER A 538 4.80 4.56 7.40
CA SER A 538 6.26 4.79 7.27
C SER A 538 6.87 4.18 6.02
N ARG A 539 6.40 3.00 5.59
CA ARG A 539 6.88 2.30 4.39
C ARG A 539 6.58 3.09 3.12
N PHE A 540 5.43 3.74 3.06
CA PHE A 540 4.88 4.34 1.85
C PHE A 540 4.91 5.87 1.86
N VAL A 541 4.75 6.49 3.01
CA VAL A 541 4.84 7.93 3.20
C VAL A 541 6.26 8.28 3.61
N ARG A 542 7.12 8.52 2.61
CA ARG A 542 8.55 8.73 2.84
C ARG A 542 8.86 10.18 3.20
N PRO A 543 10.01 10.46 3.84
CA PRO A 543 10.46 11.83 4.12
C PRO A 543 10.38 12.73 2.88
N ASN A 544 9.89 13.94 3.06
CA ASN A 544 9.59 14.96 2.06
C ASN A 544 8.31 14.74 1.22
N PHE A 545 7.49 13.73 1.51
CA PHE A 545 6.13 13.72 1.00
C PHE A 545 5.34 14.88 1.61
N TYR A 546 4.34 15.36 0.89
CA TYR A 546 3.38 16.33 1.39
C TYR A 546 2.03 15.65 1.61
N ARG A 547 1.39 15.93 2.74
CA ARG A 547 -0.01 15.57 2.90
C ARG A 547 -0.86 16.42 1.96
N VAL A 548 -1.86 15.81 1.34
CA VAL A 548 -2.85 16.49 0.51
C VAL A 548 -4.25 16.34 1.12
N ASN A 549 -5.20 17.14 0.64
CA ASN A 549 -6.56 17.07 1.19
C ASN A 549 -7.23 15.75 0.80
N ALA A 550 -7.84 15.11 1.81
CA ALA A 550 -8.61 13.89 1.64
C ALA A 550 -9.79 13.89 2.62
N THR A 551 -10.96 13.47 2.17
CA THR A 551 -12.20 13.41 2.97
C THR A 551 -12.90 12.08 2.78
N SER A 552 -13.69 11.67 3.77
CA SER A 552 -14.56 10.50 3.71
C SER A 552 -15.98 10.86 4.12
N SER A 553 -16.98 10.30 3.44
CA SER A 553 -18.40 10.40 3.83
C SER A 553 -18.74 9.48 5.01
N GLN A 554 -17.84 8.54 5.37
CA GLN A 554 -18.04 7.60 6.48
C GLN A 554 -17.16 8.00 7.67
N PRO A 555 -17.73 8.38 8.81
CA PRO A 555 -16.96 8.81 9.99
C PRO A 555 -16.02 7.72 10.55
N SER A 556 -16.39 6.46 10.37
CA SER A 556 -15.60 5.30 10.81
C SER A 556 -14.48 4.91 9.84
N THR A 557 -14.39 5.56 8.67
CA THR A 557 -13.37 5.33 7.66
C THR A 557 -12.51 6.58 7.52
N LEU A 558 -11.36 6.57 8.19
CA LEU A 558 -10.44 7.70 8.19
C LEU A 558 -9.51 7.62 6.99
N ILE A 559 -9.34 8.71 6.26
CA ILE A 559 -8.55 8.74 5.02
C ILE A 559 -7.56 9.90 5.06
N SER A 560 -6.32 9.60 4.73
CA SER A 560 -5.27 10.61 4.53
C SER A 560 -4.42 10.26 3.31
N ALA A 561 -4.03 11.27 2.55
CA ALA A 561 -3.32 11.11 1.29
C ALA A 561 -2.03 11.92 1.26
N TYR A 562 -1.03 11.38 0.56
CA TYR A 562 0.33 11.90 0.54
C TYR A 562 0.93 11.76 -0.85
N LYS A 563 1.68 12.76 -1.33
CA LYS A 563 2.41 12.72 -2.59
C LYS A 563 3.87 13.14 -2.43
N ALA A 564 4.75 12.55 -3.24
CA ALA A 564 6.11 13.01 -3.40
C ALA A 564 6.14 14.31 -4.22
N THR A 565 7.16 15.15 -3.99
CA THR A 565 7.37 16.38 -4.79
C THR A 565 8.32 16.20 -5.96
N ASN A 566 9.18 15.21 -5.88
CA ASN A 566 10.24 14.92 -6.85
C ASN A 566 10.02 13.63 -7.65
N SER A 567 8.90 12.96 -7.44
CA SER A 567 8.48 11.79 -8.20
C SER A 567 6.96 11.74 -8.30
N THR A 568 6.42 10.85 -9.09
CA THR A 568 4.98 10.62 -9.26
C THR A 568 4.38 9.69 -8.17
N ALA A 569 5.19 9.26 -7.20
CA ALA A 569 4.76 8.34 -6.15
C ALA A 569 3.77 8.98 -5.18
N PHE A 570 2.79 8.19 -4.74
CA PHE A 570 1.80 8.58 -3.75
C PHE A 570 1.42 7.43 -2.82
N ALA A 571 0.80 7.78 -1.70
CA ALA A 571 0.17 6.86 -0.77
C ALA A 571 -1.17 7.41 -0.29
N LEU A 572 -2.20 6.56 -0.25
CA LEU A 572 -3.51 6.85 0.31
C LEU A 572 -3.77 5.86 1.45
N VAL A 573 -3.76 6.35 2.68
CA VAL A 573 -3.92 5.52 3.88
C VAL A 573 -5.35 5.58 4.37
N VAL A 574 -5.96 4.42 4.56
CA VAL A 574 -7.35 4.23 4.96
C VAL A 574 -7.40 3.40 6.23
N VAL A 575 -8.09 3.88 7.25
CA VAL A 575 -8.29 3.19 8.53
C VAL A 575 -9.78 2.93 8.71
N ASN A 576 -10.20 1.67 8.64
CA ASN A 576 -11.57 1.27 8.99
C ASN A 576 -11.63 0.90 10.48
N THR A 577 -12.28 1.74 11.25
CA THR A 577 -12.43 1.57 12.71
C THR A 577 -13.62 0.74 13.11
N ASN A 578 -14.48 0.32 12.16
CA ASN A 578 -15.61 -0.58 12.47
C ASN A 578 -15.09 -1.95 12.92
N ALA A 579 -15.60 -2.43 14.03
CA ALA A 579 -15.16 -3.72 14.59
C ALA A 579 -15.57 -4.92 13.73
N ALA A 580 -16.71 -4.84 13.04
CA ALA A 580 -17.33 -5.96 12.32
C ALA A 580 -17.88 -5.59 10.93
N THR A 581 -17.80 -4.32 10.50
CA THR A 581 -18.41 -3.85 9.25
C THR A 581 -17.35 -3.50 8.23
N GLU A 582 -17.41 -4.14 7.08
CA GLU A 582 -16.65 -3.79 5.87
C GLU A 582 -17.21 -2.50 5.25
N VAL A 583 -16.35 -1.70 4.64
CA VAL A 583 -16.76 -0.47 3.94
C VAL A 583 -16.42 -0.58 2.47
N ILE A 584 -17.44 -0.62 1.62
CA ILE A 584 -17.27 -0.49 0.17
C ILE A 584 -17.02 0.99 -0.12
N GLN A 585 -15.74 1.34 -0.27
CA GLN A 585 -15.30 2.73 -0.40
C GLN A 585 -14.98 3.07 -1.85
N THR A 586 -15.64 4.09 -2.40
CA THR A 586 -15.29 4.68 -3.69
C THR A 586 -14.34 5.87 -3.46
N PHE A 587 -13.21 5.86 -4.13
CA PHE A 587 -12.17 6.90 -4.06
C PHE A 587 -12.20 7.72 -5.34
N ASN A 588 -12.47 9.02 -5.23
CA ASN A 588 -12.40 9.99 -6.32
C ASN A 588 -11.10 10.78 -6.21
N LEU A 589 -10.26 10.71 -7.23
CA LEU A 589 -8.92 11.31 -7.28
C LEU A 589 -8.96 12.56 -8.17
N THR A 590 -9.09 13.74 -7.56
CA THR A 590 -9.12 15.01 -8.30
C THR A 590 -7.69 15.46 -8.62
N ASN A 591 -7.43 15.89 -9.84
CA ASN A 591 -6.16 16.42 -10.33
C ASN A 591 -4.97 15.43 -10.26
N PHE A 592 -5.26 14.15 -10.17
CA PHE A 592 -4.23 13.13 -10.13
C PHE A 592 -4.51 11.99 -11.10
N THR A 593 -3.47 11.50 -11.76
CA THR A 593 -3.56 10.50 -12.80
C THR A 593 -2.77 9.26 -12.42
N SER A 594 -3.48 8.15 -12.26
CA SER A 594 -2.88 6.83 -12.06
C SER A 594 -3.72 5.80 -12.81
N SER A 595 -3.09 4.82 -13.43
CA SER A 595 -3.80 3.72 -14.12
C SER A 595 -4.24 2.63 -13.14
N SER A 596 -3.54 2.49 -12.03
CA SER A 596 -3.85 1.51 -10.99
C SER A 596 -3.28 1.89 -9.64
N VAL A 597 -3.80 1.26 -8.59
CA VAL A 597 -3.28 1.33 -7.22
C VAL A 597 -3.07 -0.09 -6.68
N THR A 598 -2.03 -0.28 -5.89
CA THR A 598 -1.76 -1.55 -5.19
C THR A 598 -2.14 -1.41 -3.72
N PRO A 599 -3.17 -2.15 -3.23
CA PRO A 599 -3.52 -2.15 -1.82
C PRO A 599 -2.52 -2.95 -0.99
N TRP A 600 -2.17 -2.44 0.19
CA TRP A 600 -1.41 -3.12 1.22
C TRP A 600 -2.24 -3.18 2.50
N ILE A 601 -2.48 -4.37 3.05
CA ILE A 601 -3.41 -4.56 4.16
C ILE A 601 -2.70 -4.97 5.44
N THR A 602 -3.13 -4.37 6.56
CA THR A 602 -2.91 -4.86 7.91
C THR A 602 -4.27 -5.11 8.56
N SER A 603 -4.52 -6.35 8.96
CA SER A 603 -5.75 -6.82 9.61
C SER A 603 -5.42 -7.82 10.71
N ALA A 604 -6.41 -8.52 11.25
CA ALA A 604 -6.18 -9.59 12.22
C ALA A 604 -5.23 -10.67 11.67
N SER A 605 -5.43 -11.08 10.42
CA SER A 605 -4.64 -12.14 9.75
C SER A 605 -3.48 -11.63 8.92
N LEU A 606 -3.53 -10.41 8.40
CA LEU A 606 -2.55 -9.83 7.49
C LEU A 606 -1.65 -8.80 8.18
N SER A 607 -0.41 -8.67 7.73
CA SER A 607 0.59 -7.72 8.24
C SER A 607 1.37 -7.11 7.08
N LEU A 608 1.03 -5.87 6.67
CA LEU A 608 1.61 -5.21 5.49
C LEU A 608 1.64 -6.13 4.26
N ALA A 609 0.52 -6.79 3.98
CA ALA A 609 0.42 -7.75 2.90
C ALA A 609 -0.07 -7.09 1.61
N PRO A 610 0.71 -7.14 0.50
CA PRO A 610 0.27 -6.60 -0.77
C PRO A 610 -0.89 -7.44 -1.34
N GLN A 611 -1.81 -6.77 -2.03
CA GLN A 611 -2.93 -7.37 -2.73
C GLN A 611 -2.79 -7.14 -4.24
N ALA A 612 -3.65 -7.78 -5.03
CA ALA A 612 -3.71 -7.54 -6.46
C ALA A 612 -3.99 -6.05 -6.77
N PRO A 613 -3.33 -5.47 -7.78
CA PRO A 613 -3.60 -4.09 -8.19
C PRO A 613 -5.07 -3.89 -8.60
N VAL A 614 -5.59 -2.71 -8.27
CA VAL A 614 -6.94 -2.26 -8.64
C VAL A 614 -6.83 -1.19 -9.71
N ASN A 615 -7.55 -1.35 -10.81
CA ASN A 615 -7.58 -0.36 -11.90
C ASN A 615 -8.27 0.93 -11.46
N VAL A 616 -7.69 2.06 -11.84
CA VAL A 616 -8.31 3.38 -11.71
C VAL A 616 -8.94 3.74 -13.06
N THR A 617 -10.25 4.02 -13.06
CA THR A 617 -11.00 4.42 -14.27
C THR A 617 -11.73 5.73 -14.00
N ASN A 618 -11.63 6.68 -14.94
CA ASN A 618 -12.25 8.00 -14.80
C ASN A 618 -11.87 8.70 -13.48
N PHE A 619 -10.60 8.61 -13.10
CA PHE A 619 -10.05 9.15 -11.84
C PHE A 619 -10.72 8.57 -10.58
N SER A 620 -11.24 7.36 -10.64
CA SER A 620 -11.92 6.72 -9.52
C SER A 620 -11.64 5.22 -9.47
N PHE A 621 -11.67 4.67 -8.26
CA PHE A 621 -11.70 3.22 -8.02
C PHE A 621 -12.55 2.91 -6.80
N THR A 622 -13.02 1.68 -6.68
CA THR A 622 -13.77 1.19 -5.51
C THR A 622 -13.03 0.00 -4.91
N TYR A 623 -13.01 -0.06 -3.58
CA TYR A 623 -12.38 -1.14 -2.84
C TYR A 623 -13.17 -1.49 -1.58
N ASP A 624 -13.25 -2.78 -1.29
CA ASP A 624 -13.89 -3.31 -0.08
C ASP A 624 -12.87 -3.28 1.06
N VAL A 625 -12.96 -2.23 1.90
CA VAL A 625 -12.03 -2.02 3.02
C VAL A 625 -12.48 -2.91 4.19
N PRO A 626 -11.71 -3.95 4.55
CA PRO A 626 -12.15 -4.90 5.58
C PRO A 626 -12.41 -4.23 6.93
N ALA A 627 -13.30 -4.83 7.72
CA ALA A 627 -13.53 -4.41 9.10
C ALA A 627 -12.23 -4.43 9.91
N MET A 628 -12.08 -3.52 10.86
CA MET A 628 -10.94 -3.43 11.77
C MET A 628 -9.60 -3.62 11.02
N SER A 629 -9.32 -2.74 10.05
CA SER A 629 -8.13 -2.87 9.19
C SER A 629 -7.52 -1.52 8.83
N ILE A 630 -6.27 -1.57 8.37
CA ILE A 630 -5.58 -0.45 7.75
C ILE A 630 -5.19 -0.87 6.35
N VAL A 631 -5.53 -0.05 5.35
CA VAL A 631 -5.20 -0.30 3.94
C VAL A 631 -4.48 0.91 3.38
N THR A 632 -3.29 0.70 2.83
CA THR A 632 -2.57 1.74 2.10
C THR A 632 -2.57 1.41 0.62
N PHE A 633 -3.14 2.30 -0.18
CA PHE A 633 -3.07 2.24 -1.63
C PHE A 633 -1.86 3.03 -2.11
N VAL A 634 -1.01 2.37 -2.88
CA VAL A 634 0.20 2.99 -3.45
C VAL A 634 0.17 2.89 -4.96
N GLY A 635 0.76 3.87 -5.62
CA GLY A 635 0.85 3.92 -7.07
C GLY A 635 1.76 5.06 -7.53
N GLN A 636 1.78 5.24 -8.83
CA GLN A 636 2.48 6.34 -9.48
C GLN A 636 1.53 7.02 -10.44
N ALA A 637 1.66 8.33 -10.61
CA ALA A 637 0.96 9.04 -11.65
C ALA A 637 1.43 8.54 -13.02
N ASN A 638 0.51 8.53 -14.00
CA ASN A 638 0.85 8.16 -15.36
C ASN A 638 1.93 9.10 -15.92
N THR A 639 2.95 8.53 -16.58
CA THR A 639 4.03 9.27 -17.24
C THR A 639 3.99 9.04 -18.74
N PRO A 640 4.38 10.03 -19.57
CA PRO A 640 4.34 9.83 -21.01
C PRO A 640 5.37 8.76 -21.45
N PRO A 641 5.02 7.95 -22.46
CA PRO A 641 5.95 6.99 -23.03
C PRO A 641 7.17 7.67 -23.64
N LYS A 642 8.28 6.96 -23.76
CA LYS A 642 9.47 7.41 -24.46
C LYS A 642 9.52 6.77 -25.83
N ILE A 643 9.68 7.59 -26.89
CA ILE A 643 9.88 7.11 -28.26
C ILE A 643 11.36 7.26 -28.63
N GLY A 644 11.95 6.21 -29.19
CA GLY A 644 13.35 6.19 -29.61
C GLY A 644 13.63 7.15 -30.79
N PRO A 645 14.83 7.73 -30.88
CA PRO A 645 15.18 8.58 -32.01
C PRO A 645 15.28 7.75 -33.30
N VAL A 646 14.84 8.33 -34.40
CA VAL A 646 14.99 7.78 -35.75
C VAL A 646 15.82 8.74 -36.57
N ALA A 647 16.87 8.23 -37.22
CA ALA A 647 17.70 9.00 -38.14
C ALA A 647 16.92 9.37 -39.41
N ASN A 648 17.32 10.48 -40.06
CA ASN A 648 16.79 10.83 -41.40
C ASN A 648 17.05 9.71 -42.38
N GLN A 649 16.11 9.51 -43.27
CA GLN A 649 16.12 8.44 -44.27
C GLN A 649 16.19 9.00 -45.69
N THR A 650 16.64 8.14 -46.62
CA THR A 650 16.54 8.39 -48.06
C THR A 650 15.86 7.20 -48.72
N VAL A 651 15.11 7.42 -49.77
CA VAL A 651 14.43 6.39 -50.52
C VAL A 651 14.33 6.77 -51.99
N ASN A 652 14.44 5.80 -52.89
CA ASN A 652 14.15 6.02 -54.32
C ASN A 652 12.64 6.02 -54.56
N PRO A 653 12.09 6.85 -55.46
CA PRO A 653 10.71 6.74 -55.85
C PRO A 653 10.39 5.31 -56.28
N GLY A 654 9.21 4.80 -55.89
CA GLY A 654 8.74 3.45 -56.17
C GLY A 654 9.39 2.33 -55.33
N ALA A 655 10.46 2.59 -54.58
CA ALA A 655 10.99 1.64 -53.62
C ALA A 655 10.25 1.76 -52.28
N THR A 656 10.06 0.63 -51.59
CA THR A 656 9.41 0.63 -50.28
C THR A 656 10.43 0.93 -49.16
N LEU A 657 10.22 1.99 -48.42
CA LEU A 657 10.91 2.31 -47.17
C LEU A 657 10.16 1.70 -45.99
N LEU A 658 10.88 0.99 -45.11
CA LEU A 658 10.40 0.50 -43.84
C LEU A 658 11.21 1.14 -42.72
N VAL A 659 10.57 1.77 -41.73
CA VAL A 659 11.22 2.40 -40.56
C VAL A 659 10.54 1.91 -39.31
N THR A 660 11.26 1.22 -38.43
CA THR A 660 10.75 0.77 -37.14
C THR A 660 10.93 1.87 -36.09
N ASN A 661 9.83 2.34 -35.52
CA ASN A 661 9.85 3.22 -34.38
C ASN A 661 9.74 2.37 -33.11
N THR A 662 10.67 2.53 -32.16
CA THR A 662 10.65 1.85 -30.88
C THR A 662 10.14 2.78 -29.80
N ALA A 663 9.37 2.25 -28.86
CA ALA A 663 8.92 3.00 -27.70
C ALA A 663 8.95 2.13 -26.44
N SER A 664 9.06 2.77 -25.29
CA SER A 664 8.98 2.13 -23.97
C SER A 664 8.22 3.03 -22.99
N ASP A 665 7.59 2.40 -22.00
CA ASP A 665 6.97 3.08 -20.89
C ASP A 665 7.50 2.46 -19.60
N SER A 666 7.69 3.29 -18.57
CA SER A 666 8.22 2.88 -17.27
C SER A 666 7.14 2.63 -16.24
N ASP A 667 5.89 2.89 -16.58
CA ASP A 667 4.77 2.78 -15.64
C ASP A 667 4.41 1.32 -15.35
N LEU A 668 3.93 1.10 -14.14
CA LEU A 668 3.51 -0.21 -13.67
C LEU A 668 2.03 -0.16 -13.22
N PRO A 669 1.20 -1.14 -13.65
CA PRO A 669 1.52 -2.28 -14.53
C PRO A 669 1.88 -1.82 -15.94
N PRO A 670 2.60 -2.66 -16.75
CA PRO A 670 2.98 -2.30 -18.11
C PRO A 670 1.78 -1.87 -18.95
N GLN A 671 1.93 -0.74 -19.63
CA GLN A 671 0.87 -0.15 -20.43
C GLN A 671 0.97 -0.54 -21.91
N ALA A 672 -0.18 -0.64 -22.58
CA ALA A 672 -0.20 -0.84 -24.02
C ALA A 672 0.18 0.46 -24.74
N LEU A 673 1.08 0.36 -25.72
CA LEU A 673 1.54 1.48 -26.52
C LEU A 673 0.91 1.41 -27.93
N THR A 674 0.37 2.53 -28.38
CA THR A 674 -0.27 2.64 -29.71
C THR A 674 0.43 3.70 -30.53
N PHE A 675 0.84 3.34 -31.75
CA PHE A 675 1.52 4.25 -32.67
C PHE A 675 0.53 4.85 -33.67
N ALA A 676 0.71 6.12 -34.01
CA ALA A 676 -0.05 6.84 -35.03
C ALA A 676 0.80 7.94 -35.66
N ALA A 677 0.37 8.42 -36.84
CA ALA A 677 0.93 9.63 -37.43
C ALA A 677 0.47 10.85 -36.61
N ALA A 678 1.39 11.77 -36.27
CA ALA A 678 1.09 13.02 -35.57
C ALA A 678 0.80 14.19 -36.52
N ASN A 679 1.18 14.07 -37.79
CA ASN A 679 0.92 15.05 -38.84
C ASN A 679 0.31 14.34 -40.07
N MET A 680 0.03 15.14 -41.10
CA MET A 680 -0.37 14.60 -42.41
C MET A 680 0.82 13.87 -43.04
N VAL A 681 0.74 12.55 -43.16
CA VAL A 681 1.77 11.75 -43.80
C VAL A 681 1.65 11.73 -45.33
N PRO A 682 2.73 11.48 -46.07
CA PRO A 682 2.69 11.40 -47.53
C PRO A 682 1.69 10.34 -48.03
N ALA A 683 1.13 10.57 -49.23
CA ALA A 683 0.26 9.57 -49.88
C ALA A 683 0.99 8.24 -50.03
N ASN A 684 0.27 7.14 -49.88
CA ASN A 684 0.74 5.75 -49.91
C ASN A 684 1.64 5.39 -48.73
N SER A 685 1.65 6.14 -47.65
CA SER A 685 2.32 5.75 -46.39
C SER A 685 1.35 5.20 -45.36
N THR A 686 1.81 4.31 -44.50
CA THR A 686 1.06 3.72 -43.39
C THR A 686 1.93 3.60 -42.16
N ILE A 687 1.32 3.58 -40.98
CA ILE A 687 1.95 3.21 -39.71
C ILE A 687 1.19 2.05 -39.11
N ASN A 688 1.91 1.02 -38.69
CA ASN A 688 1.30 -0.07 -37.93
C ASN A 688 1.16 0.34 -36.45
N ALA A 689 -0.09 0.38 -35.96
CA ALA A 689 -0.41 0.88 -34.63
C ALA A 689 0.17 0.05 -33.49
N SER A 690 0.44 -1.24 -33.69
CA SER A 690 0.90 -2.14 -32.62
C SER A 690 2.41 -2.28 -32.54
N ASN A 691 3.14 -2.17 -33.66
CA ASN A 691 4.58 -2.39 -33.70
C ASN A 691 5.41 -1.18 -34.17
N GLY A 692 4.77 -0.04 -34.48
CA GLY A 692 5.44 1.20 -34.84
C GLY A 692 6.16 1.20 -36.20
N VAL A 693 5.90 0.24 -37.08
CA VAL A 693 6.51 0.18 -38.40
C VAL A 693 5.81 1.17 -39.35
N PHE A 694 6.55 2.22 -39.71
CA PHE A 694 6.17 3.14 -40.79
C PHE A 694 6.59 2.53 -42.13
N SER A 695 5.66 2.45 -43.07
CA SER A 695 5.88 1.94 -44.42
C SER A 695 5.46 2.98 -45.46
N TRP A 696 6.32 3.28 -46.39
CA TRP A 696 6.02 4.24 -47.46
C TRP A 696 6.65 3.83 -48.75
N ARG A 697 5.92 3.85 -49.84
CA ARG A 697 6.35 3.69 -51.22
C ARG A 697 6.11 4.99 -51.97
N PRO A 698 7.11 5.90 -52.06
CA PRO A 698 6.89 7.21 -52.71
C PRO A 698 6.55 7.09 -54.16
N LEU A 699 5.67 7.93 -54.66
CA LEU A 699 5.33 8.06 -56.05
C LEU A 699 6.50 8.71 -56.83
N VAL A 700 6.63 8.42 -58.12
CA VAL A 700 7.59 9.10 -59.02
C VAL A 700 7.36 10.64 -59.01
N SER A 701 6.13 11.09 -58.83
CA SER A 701 5.78 12.52 -58.75
C SER A 701 6.29 13.19 -57.44
N GLN A 702 6.74 12.38 -56.46
CA GLN A 702 7.31 12.88 -55.21
C GLN A 702 8.85 12.92 -55.25
N ALA A 703 9.51 12.58 -56.37
CA ALA A 703 10.95 12.62 -56.53
C ALA A 703 11.50 14.02 -56.23
N GLY A 704 12.63 14.07 -55.54
CA GLY A 704 13.29 15.33 -55.13
C GLY A 704 12.64 16.05 -53.95
N THR A 705 11.64 15.50 -53.34
CA THR A 705 10.99 16.11 -52.16
C THR A 705 11.61 15.60 -50.83
N THR A 706 11.61 16.47 -49.81
CA THR A 706 11.88 16.08 -48.40
C THR A 706 10.60 16.17 -47.59
N ASN A 707 10.23 15.06 -46.91
CA ASN A 707 8.99 14.93 -46.18
C ASN A 707 9.28 14.75 -44.69
N LEU A 708 8.74 15.63 -43.87
CA LEU A 708 8.79 15.49 -42.41
C LEU A 708 7.76 14.44 -41.97
N ILE A 709 8.21 13.37 -41.38
CA ILE A 709 7.39 12.33 -40.76
C ILE A 709 7.40 12.52 -39.26
N GLN A 710 6.20 12.62 -38.66
CA GLN A 710 6.02 12.71 -37.22
C GLN A 710 5.19 11.52 -36.73
N ILE A 711 5.79 10.71 -35.88
CA ILE A 711 5.13 9.55 -35.28
C ILE A 711 4.89 9.82 -33.81
N LYS A 712 3.63 9.69 -33.40
CA LYS A 712 3.17 9.78 -32.02
C LYS A 712 2.99 8.38 -31.46
N VAL A 713 3.48 8.12 -30.26
CA VAL A 713 3.12 6.96 -29.45
C VAL A 713 2.26 7.43 -28.28
N THR A 714 1.20 6.68 -27.97
CA THR A 714 0.27 6.98 -26.88
C THR A 714 0.17 5.74 -25.99
N ASP A 715 0.24 5.95 -24.67
CA ASP A 715 0.02 4.91 -23.68
C ASP A 715 -1.48 4.62 -23.45
N SER A 716 -1.78 3.57 -22.66
CA SER A 716 -3.13 3.24 -22.20
C SER A 716 -3.42 3.73 -20.78
N GLY A 717 -2.60 4.61 -20.23
CA GLY A 717 -2.76 5.19 -18.90
C GLY A 717 -3.95 6.15 -18.79
N GLN A 718 -4.19 6.66 -17.58
CA GLN A 718 -5.28 7.61 -17.34
C GLN A 718 -4.74 8.93 -16.77
N PRO A 719 -4.89 10.07 -17.49
CA PRO A 719 -5.28 10.14 -18.91
C PRO A 719 -4.21 9.53 -19.80
N ASN A 720 -4.58 9.14 -21.04
CA ASN A 720 -3.58 8.71 -22.01
C ASN A 720 -2.58 9.84 -22.27
N LEU A 721 -1.30 9.56 -22.12
CA LEU A 721 -0.21 10.49 -22.42
C LEU A 721 0.50 10.07 -23.71
N SER A 722 1.23 10.98 -24.31
CA SER A 722 1.86 10.72 -25.60
C SER A 722 3.25 11.37 -25.71
N ALA A 723 4.10 10.74 -26.54
CA ALA A 723 5.34 11.31 -27.00
C ALA A 723 5.40 11.29 -28.53
N THR A 724 6.13 12.20 -29.14
CA THR A 724 6.28 12.32 -30.58
C THR A 724 7.75 12.37 -30.96
N ASN A 725 8.12 11.64 -32.01
CA ASN A 725 9.43 11.73 -32.67
C ASN A 725 9.25 12.20 -34.10
N SER A 726 10.28 12.83 -34.66
CA SER A 726 10.28 13.37 -36.02
C SER A 726 11.54 12.99 -36.76
N PHE A 727 11.41 12.64 -38.04
CA PHE A 727 12.54 12.41 -38.95
C PHE A 727 12.18 12.85 -40.34
N ASN A 728 13.18 13.21 -41.13
CA ASN A 728 12.98 13.57 -42.54
C ASN A 728 13.24 12.34 -43.44
N VAL A 729 12.39 12.21 -44.46
CA VAL A 729 12.62 11.27 -45.58
C VAL A 729 12.83 12.04 -46.85
N MET A 730 14.03 11.96 -47.41
CA MET A 730 14.34 12.53 -48.73
C MET A 730 14.02 11.48 -49.80
N VAL A 731 13.15 11.82 -50.71
CA VAL A 731 12.92 11.02 -51.93
C VAL A 731 13.93 11.44 -52.98
N ASN A 732 14.78 10.51 -53.35
CA ASN A 732 15.85 10.82 -54.32
C ASN A 732 15.31 11.34 -55.65
N PRO A 733 16.01 12.25 -56.32
CA PRO A 733 15.65 12.64 -57.67
C PRO A 733 15.63 11.41 -58.62
N VAL A 734 14.73 11.43 -59.58
CA VAL A 734 14.63 10.38 -60.57
C VAL A 734 15.09 10.90 -61.92
N SER A 735 16.03 10.16 -62.58
CA SER A 735 16.42 10.42 -63.97
C SER A 735 15.48 9.74 -64.94
N GLN A 736 15.38 10.28 -66.13
CA GLN A 736 14.62 9.61 -67.23
C GLN A 736 15.29 8.31 -67.62
N PRO A 737 14.48 7.25 -67.88
CA PRO A 737 15.03 6.01 -68.45
C PRO A 737 15.53 6.21 -69.85
N VAL A 738 16.61 5.52 -70.22
CA VAL A 738 17.21 5.58 -71.52
C VAL A 738 17.06 4.24 -72.20
N LEU A 739 16.42 4.27 -73.38
CA LEU A 739 16.37 3.11 -74.25
C LEU A 739 17.68 2.99 -74.97
N SER A 740 18.56 2.03 -74.61
CA SER A 740 19.90 1.90 -75.03
C SER A 740 20.03 1.10 -76.36
N SER A 741 19.18 0.12 -76.57
CA SER A 741 19.11 -0.60 -77.85
C SER A 741 17.74 -1.24 -78.09
N ILE A 742 17.39 -1.45 -79.30
CA ILE A 742 16.24 -2.22 -79.81
C ILE A 742 16.73 -3.33 -80.66
N ALA A 743 16.38 -4.59 -80.37
CA ALA A 743 16.80 -5.74 -81.17
C ALA A 743 15.62 -6.64 -81.51
N VAL A 744 15.49 -7.14 -82.67
CA VAL A 744 14.54 -8.16 -83.09
C VAL A 744 15.20 -9.53 -82.99
N SER A 745 14.65 -10.43 -82.22
CA SER A 745 15.19 -11.78 -82.09
C SER A 745 14.04 -12.75 -81.75
N GLY A 746 13.99 -13.90 -82.47
CA GLY A 746 12.98 -14.95 -82.23
C GLY A 746 11.54 -14.49 -82.40
N GLY A 747 11.26 -13.46 -83.27
CA GLY A 747 9.92 -12.90 -83.47
C GLY A 747 9.42 -11.99 -82.35
N GLN A 748 10.31 -11.48 -81.52
CA GLN A 748 10.05 -10.57 -80.42
C GLN A 748 10.89 -9.30 -80.52
N ILE A 749 10.43 -8.19 -79.98
CA ILE A 749 11.23 -6.97 -79.86
C ILE A 749 11.80 -6.91 -78.46
N ASN A 750 13.12 -6.92 -78.32
CA ASN A 750 13.86 -6.78 -77.12
C ASN A 750 14.39 -5.34 -76.96
N LEU A 751 14.06 -4.67 -75.91
CA LEU A 751 14.35 -3.27 -75.60
C LEU A 751 15.28 -3.21 -74.38
N LEU A 752 16.55 -2.92 -74.53
CA LEU A 752 17.47 -2.72 -73.45
C LEU A 752 17.29 -1.33 -72.85
N VAL A 753 16.93 -1.28 -71.59
CA VAL A 753 16.63 -0.04 -70.86
C VAL A 753 17.59 0.15 -69.69
N ASN A 754 18.24 1.29 -69.65
CA ASN A 754 18.95 1.83 -68.49
C ASN A 754 18.08 2.87 -67.78
N GLY A 755 18.19 2.95 -66.46
CA GLY A 755 17.42 3.95 -65.68
C GLY A 755 17.60 3.82 -64.16
N PRO A 756 16.85 4.56 -63.41
CA PRO A 756 16.91 4.55 -61.94
C PRO A 756 16.30 3.28 -61.39
N SER A 757 16.91 2.73 -60.31
CA SER A 757 16.29 1.67 -59.48
C SER A 757 15.23 2.23 -58.58
N GLY A 758 14.17 1.44 -58.35
CA GLY A 758 13.05 1.79 -57.45
C GLY A 758 11.72 1.90 -58.15
N PRO A 759 11.57 2.71 -59.24
CA PRO A 759 10.31 2.84 -59.96
C PRO A 759 9.88 1.56 -60.69
N ASP A 760 8.59 1.42 -60.91
CA ASP A 760 8.04 0.45 -61.84
C ASP A 760 8.33 0.93 -63.28
N TYR A 761 8.62 -0.01 -64.19
CA TYR A 761 8.82 0.29 -65.61
C TYR A 761 7.67 -0.25 -66.45
N THR A 762 6.93 0.64 -67.07
CA THR A 762 5.85 0.27 -67.98
C THR A 762 6.30 0.55 -69.41
N LEU A 763 6.30 -0.51 -70.23
CA LEU A 763 6.47 -0.38 -71.65
C LEU A 763 5.11 0.05 -72.31
N LEU A 764 5.11 1.20 -72.88
CA LEU A 764 3.97 1.70 -73.68
C LEU A 764 4.26 1.54 -75.17
N THR A 765 3.25 1.10 -75.91
CA THR A 765 3.34 0.95 -77.36
C THR A 765 2.27 1.81 -78.06
N SER A 766 2.61 2.29 -79.30
CA SER A 766 1.68 3.06 -80.09
C SER A 766 1.94 2.76 -81.58
N THR A 767 0.93 2.83 -82.40
CA THR A 767 0.99 2.76 -83.89
C THR A 767 0.88 4.15 -84.56
N ASN A 768 0.49 5.19 -83.81
CA ASN A 768 0.20 6.53 -84.36
C ASN A 768 0.81 7.67 -83.55
N LEU A 769 1.66 7.38 -82.50
CA LEU A 769 2.29 8.31 -81.55
C LEU A 769 1.30 9.16 -80.72
N VAL A 770 0.02 8.97 -80.86
CA VAL A 770 -1.07 9.69 -80.16
C VAL A 770 -1.64 8.80 -79.08
N ALA A 771 -2.11 7.61 -79.40
CA ALA A 771 -2.68 6.66 -78.50
C ALA A 771 -1.60 5.69 -78.01
N TRP A 772 -1.30 5.64 -76.71
CA TRP A 772 -0.33 4.78 -76.09
C TRP A 772 -1.02 3.73 -75.21
N GLN A 773 -0.65 2.46 -75.35
CA GLN A 773 -1.19 1.34 -74.61
C GLN A 773 -0.10 0.68 -73.77
N PRO A 774 -0.33 0.33 -72.45
CA PRO A 774 0.62 -0.44 -71.68
C PRO A 774 0.67 -1.89 -72.18
N THR A 775 1.91 -2.36 -72.44
CA THR A 775 2.16 -3.71 -72.98
C THR A 775 2.76 -4.60 -71.88
N LEU A 776 3.66 -4.06 -71.07
CA LEU A 776 4.35 -4.80 -70.00
C LEU A 776 4.64 -3.82 -68.85
N THR A 777 4.42 -4.25 -67.57
CA THR A 777 4.88 -3.53 -66.39
C THR A 777 5.76 -4.44 -65.53
N LEU A 778 6.95 -4.00 -65.19
CA LEU A 778 7.83 -4.64 -64.21
C LEU A 778 7.85 -3.79 -62.94
N THR A 779 7.54 -4.41 -61.77
CA THR A 779 7.55 -3.73 -60.48
C THR A 779 8.91 -3.65 -59.91
N SER A 780 9.41 -2.43 -59.66
CA SER A 780 10.71 -2.12 -59.07
C SER A 780 11.88 -2.98 -59.59
N PRO A 781 12.07 -3.13 -60.94
CA PRO A 781 13.17 -3.92 -61.48
C PRO A 781 14.51 -3.22 -61.21
N VAL A 782 15.62 -3.97 -61.35
CA VAL A 782 16.97 -3.45 -61.28
C VAL A 782 17.51 -3.23 -62.68
N PRO A 783 17.67 -2.00 -63.17
CA PRO A 783 18.32 -1.72 -64.44
C PRO A 783 19.83 -2.02 -64.43
N PRO A 784 20.45 -2.39 -65.58
CA PRO A 784 19.87 -2.51 -66.91
C PRO A 784 18.91 -3.70 -67.05
N LEU A 785 17.81 -3.49 -67.73
CA LEU A 785 16.76 -4.51 -67.91
C LEU A 785 16.35 -4.63 -69.39
N VAL A 786 15.82 -5.79 -69.76
CA VAL A 786 15.27 -6.02 -71.09
C VAL A 786 13.75 -6.10 -70.99
N LEU A 787 13.04 -5.16 -71.66
CA LEU A 787 11.61 -5.24 -71.80
C LEU A 787 11.30 -5.95 -73.12
N VAL A 788 10.38 -6.92 -73.11
CA VAL A 788 10.11 -7.74 -74.27
C VAL A 788 8.69 -7.50 -74.80
N ASP A 789 8.53 -7.09 -76.04
CA ASP A 789 7.22 -7.11 -76.69
C ASP A 789 7.10 -8.38 -77.56
N THR A 790 6.28 -9.30 -77.09
CA THR A 790 5.98 -10.60 -77.73
C THR A 790 4.90 -10.52 -78.77
N ASN A 791 4.21 -9.38 -78.87
CA ASN A 791 3.00 -9.18 -79.72
C ASN A 791 3.13 -8.07 -80.73
N PHE A 792 4.31 -7.94 -81.36
CA PHE A 792 4.47 -6.91 -82.35
C PHE A 792 3.92 -7.37 -83.70
N PRO A 793 3.08 -6.57 -84.43
CA PRO A 793 2.50 -6.95 -85.67
C PRO A 793 3.49 -6.72 -86.81
N ILE A 794 3.68 -7.74 -87.64
CA ILE A 794 4.57 -7.65 -88.86
C ILE A 794 3.96 -6.66 -89.86
N GLY A 795 4.80 -5.70 -90.33
CA GLY A 795 4.40 -4.75 -91.40
C GLY A 795 3.59 -3.47 -90.94
N ILE A 796 3.47 -3.29 -89.65
CA ILE A 796 2.90 -2.05 -89.06
C ILE A 796 3.97 -1.31 -88.27
N ALA A 797 4.07 0.02 -88.42
CA ALA A 797 4.98 0.83 -87.60
C ALA A 797 4.56 0.77 -86.14
N ARG A 798 5.53 0.51 -85.22
CA ARG A 798 5.27 0.47 -83.85
C ARG A 798 6.31 1.32 -83.10
N PHE A 799 5.83 2.17 -82.25
CA PHE A 799 6.63 3.08 -81.45
C PHE A 799 6.61 2.63 -79.94
N TYR A 800 7.70 2.88 -79.25
CA TYR A 800 7.90 2.48 -77.88
C TYR A 800 8.23 3.65 -77.00
N ARG A 801 7.67 3.66 -75.82
CA ARG A 801 7.94 4.63 -74.77
C ARG A 801 8.01 3.92 -73.41
N ILE A 802 8.90 4.39 -72.56
CA ILE A 802 9.02 3.91 -71.18
C ILE A 802 8.36 4.94 -70.23
N GLN A 803 7.47 4.48 -69.43
CA GLN A 803 6.88 5.26 -68.33
C GLN A 803 7.34 4.67 -67.00
N LEU A 804 7.80 5.57 -66.09
CA LEU A 804 8.10 5.24 -64.71
C LEU A 804 6.88 5.43 -63.86
N GLY A 805 6.65 4.51 -62.86
CA GLY A 805 5.58 4.53 -61.87
C GLY A 805 6.01 3.99 -60.51
N PRO A 806 5.07 3.94 -59.58
CA PRO A 806 3.76 4.56 -59.44
C PRO A 806 3.78 6.07 -59.34
#